data_9df14af1a55e20360a228d68a0445594
#
_entry.id   9df14af1a55e20360a228d68a0445594
#
_cell.length_a   1.000
_cell.length_b   1.000
_cell.length_c   1.000
_cell.angle_alpha   90.00
_cell.angle_beta   90.00
_cell.angle_gamma   90.00
#
_symmetry.space_group_name_H-M   'P 1'
#
loop_
_entity.id
_entity.type
_entity.pdbx_description
1 polymer ?
#
loop_
_entity_poly.entity_id
_entity_poly.type
_entity_poly.pdbx_seq_one_letter_code
_entity_poly.pdbx_strand_id
1 'polypeptide(L)'
;MLFVNISGNAIDSKRTFKVINASDGLADNSAQTILSLPDGRMVMTTIGYINIYDGIKFTHINTDKGDFYTLPNYTGNYHLYYDSSQRLWLKNKQTVTCVDLLTEQCINDIEGIFRSEGVKTTVVDLFVDSEGNLWMMSEGRLYSNGKPNPVPVIDAMQLQDMDVLGDSIFLFYSSGEVVCHEISSGREIYRIPSYSAEEANNYSRTSVIKRCGRDIIQIRNGIVGAVLQRLDTRTRKWHTIMQLNRKLNNLAELNGILYIPSAYGYWTYDLKTEETIHYDRLSMFGGAKLETDINVMAFDHQGGMWLGTETYGLLYSQPLNSPFNAVSWSDESKLAQHYSSMMDTVKLPDLTAFAKNTNCVYTDSRQWTWIGSQTGVELRRTENEDPIYLSRKDGLMNEVVHSIIEDNNHHMWVSTSHGIACIVVANDTIKHIYSYTEGDNIPSETFRNGRAVIDENGIIGMQAIEYVVVFNPNQFTTLDTISIKTRPTLIDVAVNGRELEIGTMLDDKVVLDKAAAHTRYIKLDHDKNTIVLTFSALNYFRPLQTYYRLRISGIMDEWQTLSYCNSDEMVSANGVLRLPLVGLQSGIYKVELQSSMSPHSWNEEPLVVTIEIDEPWWKTGGLYILFILFLVVLVIANLVYYNRNYRISMKRNSEEWDVLKRLRSYLTRCESYGGEILAPRPDDVRGLSTEGKIDLDESFVEMMLVMAPMLAKDNVKVRELCEKSGVGIKDFYSMVNTNIYKNPRMLARAIRLEQACKLLKETDMSIEDVASECRFVSANYFIASFYGRYRITPKEFRE
;
A
#
# COMPACT_ATOMS: atom_id res chain seq x y z
N MET A 1 34.70 19.89 -3.89
CA MET A 1 34.22 19.45 -5.21
C MET A 1 35.45 19.12 -6.06
N LEU A 2 35.90 17.90 -6.04
CA LEU A 2 36.89 17.37 -6.98
C LEU A 2 36.12 16.45 -7.92
N PHE A 3 35.68 17.01 -9.05
CA PHE A 3 35.24 16.20 -10.16
C PHE A 3 36.44 15.43 -10.67
N VAL A 4 36.47 14.12 -10.50
CA VAL A 4 37.36 13.25 -11.25
C VAL A 4 36.84 13.33 -12.70
N ASN A 5 37.49 14.13 -13.53
CA ASN A 5 37.29 14.12 -14.99
C ASN A 5 37.86 12.78 -15.51
N ILE A 6 37.06 11.75 -15.47
CA ILE A 6 37.28 10.57 -16.30
C ILE A 6 36.90 11.01 -17.70
N SER A 7 37.84 11.07 -18.63
CA SER A 7 37.56 11.40 -20.03
C SER A 7 36.48 10.44 -20.56
N GLY A 8 35.39 10.96 -21.10
CA GLY A 8 34.21 10.19 -21.51
C GLY A 8 34.54 9.01 -22.43
N ASN A 9 35.60 9.13 -23.23
CA ASN A 9 36.01 8.11 -24.18
C ASN A 9 36.54 6.79 -23.55
N ALA A 10 37.07 6.83 -22.34
CA ALA A 10 37.56 5.64 -21.64
C ALA A 10 36.41 4.84 -20.99
N ILE A 11 35.25 5.49 -20.79
CA ILE A 11 34.08 4.87 -20.11
C ILE A 11 33.28 4.00 -21.08
N ASP A 12 33.01 4.50 -22.29
CA ASP A 12 32.11 3.80 -23.23
C ASP A 12 32.71 2.56 -23.87
N SER A 13 34.06 2.53 -24.03
CA SER A 13 34.74 1.36 -24.61
C SER A 13 34.64 0.09 -23.77
N LYS A 14 34.23 0.20 -22.49
CA LYS A 14 34.11 -0.91 -21.54
C LYS A 14 32.67 -1.17 -21.09
N ARG A 15 31.67 -0.47 -21.65
CA ARG A 15 30.27 -0.72 -21.29
C ARG A 15 29.86 -2.14 -21.64
N THR A 16 29.17 -2.78 -20.70
CA THR A 16 28.51 -4.08 -20.90
C THR A 16 27.01 -3.93 -20.79
N PHE A 17 26.29 -4.67 -21.62
CA PHE A 17 24.85 -4.55 -21.74
C PHE A 17 24.15 -5.84 -21.29
N LYS A 18 23.08 -5.68 -20.52
CA LYS A 18 22.10 -6.72 -20.21
C LYS A 18 20.90 -6.58 -21.13
N VAL A 19 20.37 -7.71 -21.63
CA VAL A 19 19.12 -7.74 -22.39
C VAL A 19 17.94 -7.73 -21.42
N ILE A 20 16.92 -6.95 -21.73
CA ILE A 20 15.61 -6.96 -21.06
C ILE A 20 14.56 -7.06 -22.18
N ASN A 21 13.83 -8.15 -22.21
CA ASN A 21 12.94 -8.46 -23.32
C ASN A 21 11.57 -9.00 -22.87
N ALA A 22 10.81 -9.60 -23.77
CA ALA A 22 9.48 -10.12 -23.45
C ALA A 22 9.50 -11.21 -22.38
N SER A 23 10.60 -11.96 -22.21
CA SER A 23 10.73 -12.94 -21.10
C SER A 23 10.90 -12.26 -19.72
N ASP A 24 11.34 -11.01 -19.71
CA ASP A 24 11.46 -10.18 -18.51
C ASP A 24 10.19 -9.33 -18.27
N GLY A 25 9.16 -9.50 -19.11
CA GLY A 25 7.87 -8.84 -18.97
C GLY A 25 7.66 -7.63 -19.88
N LEU A 26 8.55 -7.30 -20.82
CA LEU A 26 8.30 -6.30 -21.83
C LEU A 26 7.19 -6.78 -22.78
N ALA A 27 6.27 -5.90 -23.20
CA ALA A 27 5.13 -6.31 -24.05
C ALA A 27 5.53 -6.86 -25.41
N ASP A 28 6.61 -6.32 -26.02
CA ASP A 28 7.15 -6.74 -27.31
C ASP A 28 8.62 -6.36 -27.41
N ASN A 29 9.40 -7.08 -28.21
CA ASN A 29 10.85 -6.85 -28.34
C ASN A 29 11.22 -5.70 -29.28
N SER A 30 10.28 -5.11 -30.00
CA SER A 30 10.53 -3.95 -30.86
C SER A 30 10.32 -2.64 -30.07
N ALA A 31 11.38 -2.16 -29.44
CA ALA A 31 11.34 -0.90 -28.70
C ALA A 31 11.53 0.31 -29.63
N GLN A 32 10.54 1.22 -29.64
CA GLN A 32 10.49 2.35 -30.58
C GLN A 32 10.91 3.67 -29.92
N THR A 33 10.49 3.94 -28.69
CA THR A 33 10.87 5.14 -27.93
C THR A 33 11.19 4.79 -26.50
N ILE A 34 12.03 5.57 -25.83
CA ILE A 34 12.33 5.46 -24.39
C ILE A 34 12.37 6.86 -23.80
N LEU A 35 11.79 7.00 -22.61
CA LEU A 35 11.77 8.26 -21.85
C LEU A 35 11.98 7.96 -20.36
N SER A 36 12.81 8.75 -19.68
CA SER A 36 12.91 8.74 -18.21
C SER A 36 11.92 9.73 -17.62
N LEU A 37 11.07 9.28 -16.71
CA LEU A 37 10.11 10.14 -16.01
C LEU A 37 10.79 10.91 -14.87
N PRO A 38 10.24 12.06 -14.46
CA PRO A 38 10.76 12.83 -13.34
C PRO A 38 10.73 12.08 -12.01
N ASP A 39 9.82 11.12 -11.84
CA ASP A 39 9.72 10.25 -10.66
C ASP A 39 10.79 9.15 -10.64
N GLY A 40 11.52 8.98 -11.74
CA GLY A 40 12.61 8.00 -11.90
C GLY A 40 12.21 6.71 -12.61
N ARG A 41 10.93 6.49 -12.87
CA ARG A 41 10.47 5.34 -13.68
C ARG A 41 10.85 5.54 -15.15
N MET A 42 10.96 4.45 -15.88
CA MET A 42 11.24 4.46 -17.31
C MET A 42 9.99 4.15 -18.11
N VAL A 43 9.77 4.86 -19.17
CA VAL A 43 8.68 4.58 -20.13
C VAL A 43 9.27 4.22 -21.47
N MET A 44 8.77 3.17 -22.08
CA MET A 44 9.15 2.74 -23.41
C MET A 44 7.92 2.32 -24.22
N THR A 45 7.93 2.64 -25.50
CA THR A 45 6.89 2.17 -26.42
C THR A 45 7.37 0.97 -27.20
N THR A 46 6.48 0.00 -27.34
CA THR A 46 6.63 -1.15 -28.22
C THR A 46 5.45 -1.21 -29.18
N ILE A 47 5.36 -2.21 -30.02
CA ILE A 47 4.23 -2.33 -30.97
C ILE A 47 2.92 -2.49 -30.16
N GLY A 48 2.03 -1.51 -30.28
CA GLY A 48 0.69 -1.50 -29.64
C GLY A 48 0.67 -1.20 -28.14
N TYR A 49 1.82 -0.94 -27.49
CA TYR A 49 1.87 -0.74 -26.06
C TYR A 49 2.79 0.40 -25.62
N ILE A 50 2.36 1.12 -24.59
CA ILE A 50 3.25 1.92 -23.73
C ILE A 50 3.56 1.07 -22.51
N ASN A 51 4.83 0.88 -22.20
CA ASN A 51 5.32 0.10 -21.07
C ASN A 51 5.93 1.06 -20.06
N ILE A 52 5.45 1.04 -18.80
CA ILE A 52 6.03 1.79 -17.69
C ILE A 52 6.80 0.80 -16.81
N TYR A 53 8.09 1.02 -16.63
CA TYR A 53 8.98 0.16 -15.85
C TYR A 53 9.29 0.80 -14.50
N ASP A 54 8.99 0.10 -13.42
CA ASP A 54 9.16 0.55 -12.04
C ASP A 54 10.41 -0.02 -11.35
N GLY A 55 11.30 -0.61 -12.13
CA GLY A 55 12.50 -1.27 -11.65
C GLY A 55 12.34 -2.79 -11.44
N ILE A 56 11.11 -3.31 -11.55
CA ILE A 56 10.76 -4.71 -11.30
C ILE A 56 9.88 -5.27 -12.39
N LYS A 57 8.74 -4.62 -12.61
CA LYS A 57 7.70 -5.04 -13.55
C LYS A 57 7.38 -3.95 -14.56
N PHE A 58 6.84 -4.38 -15.67
CA PHE A 58 6.28 -3.51 -16.68
C PHE A 58 4.76 -3.41 -16.49
N THR A 59 4.24 -2.19 -16.37
CA THR A 59 2.82 -1.92 -16.53
C THR A 59 2.54 -1.63 -17.99
N HIS A 60 1.58 -2.35 -18.60
CA HIS A 60 1.28 -2.26 -20.02
C HIS A 60 0.01 -1.44 -20.26
N ILE A 61 0.12 -0.40 -21.04
CA ILE A 61 -1.01 0.41 -21.51
C ILE A 61 -1.20 0.11 -23.00
N ASN A 62 -2.31 -0.53 -23.35
CA ASN A 62 -2.62 -0.86 -24.73
C ASN A 62 -3.10 0.38 -25.47
N THR A 63 -2.33 0.81 -26.47
CA THR A 63 -2.64 2.01 -27.26
C THR A 63 -3.70 1.77 -28.33
N ASP A 64 -3.93 0.52 -28.74
CA ASP A 64 -4.92 0.17 -29.78
C ASP A 64 -6.35 0.13 -29.20
N LYS A 65 -6.51 0.09 -27.89
CA LYS A 65 -7.82 0.10 -27.20
C LYS A 65 -8.26 1.49 -26.75
N GLY A 66 -7.35 2.47 -26.75
CA GLY A 66 -7.65 3.85 -26.40
C GLY A 66 -8.19 4.64 -27.58
N ASP A 67 -8.89 5.73 -27.31
CA ASP A 67 -9.21 6.70 -28.33
C ASP A 67 -7.93 7.40 -28.78
N PHE A 68 -7.89 7.79 -30.03
CA PHE A 68 -6.79 8.54 -30.60
C PHE A 68 -7.32 9.77 -31.33
N TYR A 69 -6.52 10.79 -31.36
CA TYR A 69 -6.79 11.98 -32.18
C TYR A 69 -6.02 11.88 -33.49
N THR A 70 -6.68 12.19 -34.60
CA THR A 70 -6.04 12.15 -35.93
C THR A 70 -5.33 13.44 -36.22
N LEU A 71 -4.03 13.36 -36.56
CA LEU A 71 -3.21 14.46 -37.07
C LEU A 71 -3.14 14.38 -38.59
N PRO A 72 -3.96 15.13 -39.34
CA PRO A 72 -4.16 14.88 -40.76
C PRO A 72 -2.91 15.07 -41.62
N ASN A 73 -1.96 15.84 -41.15
CA ASN A 73 -0.77 16.22 -41.93
C ASN A 73 0.54 15.63 -41.41
N TYR A 74 0.49 14.91 -40.28
CA TYR A 74 1.70 14.33 -39.71
C TYR A 74 2.08 13.01 -40.38
N THR A 75 3.31 12.92 -40.89
CA THR A 75 3.87 11.72 -41.56
C THR A 75 5.18 11.26 -40.90
N GLY A 76 5.50 11.77 -39.72
CA GLY A 76 6.78 11.57 -39.06
C GLY A 76 6.91 10.21 -38.34
N ASN A 77 8.00 10.08 -37.61
CA ASN A 77 8.30 8.92 -36.76
C ASN A 77 7.53 8.97 -35.42
N TYR A 78 7.69 7.90 -34.63
CA TYR A 78 7.21 7.90 -33.25
C TYR A 78 7.89 8.98 -32.41
N HIS A 79 7.08 9.76 -31.67
CA HIS A 79 7.55 10.67 -30.64
C HIS A 79 6.81 10.39 -29.36
N LEU A 80 7.54 10.28 -28.27
CA LEU A 80 7.00 10.18 -26.94
C LEU A 80 7.40 11.43 -26.14
N TYR A 81 6.42 12.17 -25.68
CA TYR A 81 6.61 13.37 -24.88
C TYR A 81 6.00 13.21 -23.49
N TYR A 82 6.57 13.91 -22.53
CA TYR A 82 6.04 14.10 -21.20
C TYR A 82 5.78 15.59 -20.96
N ASP A 83 4.57 15.96 -20.55
CA ASP A 83 4.24 17.35 -20.27
C ASP A 83 4.20 17.68 -18.78
N SER A 84 4.22 18.97 -18.45
CA SER A 84 4.17 19.48 -17.07
C SER A 84 2.87 19.13 -16.33
N SER A 85 1.82 18.70 -17.02
CA SER A 85 0.56 18.20 -16.46
C SER A 85 0.56 16.70 -16.17
N GLN A 86 1.73 16.05 -16.22
CA GLN A 86 1.93 14.62 -16.01
C GLN A 86 1.19 13.75 -17.03
N ARG A 87 1.18 14.19 -18.28
CA ARG A 87 0.60 13.42 -19.38
C ARG A 87 1.71 12.93 -20.31
N LEU A 88 1.56 11.71 -20.83
CA LEU A 88 2.37 11.17 -21.91
C LEU A 88 1.64 11.35 -23.23
N TRP A 89 2.33 11.91 -24.21
CA TRP A 89 1.83 12.10 -25.55
C TRP A 89 2.60 11.21 -26.50
N LEU A 90 1.94 10.17 -27.01
CA LEU A 90 2.50 9.32 -28.06
C LEU A 90 1.97 9.78 -29.42
N LYS A 91 2.86 10.34 -30.21
CA LYS A 91 2.60 10.76 -31.58
C LYS A 91 3.14 9.70 -32.54
N ASN A 92 2.27 9.08 -33.31
CA ASN A 92 2.62 7.98 -34.19
C ASN A 92 1.91 8.13 -35.53
N LYS A 93 2.67 8.18 -36.62
CA LYS A 93 2.15 8.40 -37.99
C LYS A 93 1.15 9.57 -38.03
N GLN A 94 -0.14 9.27 -38.17
CA GLN A 94 -1.20 10.27 -38.25
C GLN A 94 -2.07 10.32 -36.96
N THR A 95 -1.63 9.70 -35.88
CA THR A 95 -2.41 9.63 -34.64
C THR A 95 -1.62 10.14 -33.46
N VAL A 96 -2.36 10.64 -32.49
CA VAL A 96 -1.86 10.99 -31.16
C VAL A 96 -2.71 10.25 -30.11
N THR A 97 -2.03 9.61 -29.19
CA THR A 97 -2.63 9.02 -27.98
C THR A 97 -2.11 9.79 -26.77
N CYS A 98 -2.98 10.08 -25.81
CA CYS A 98 -2.61 10.71 -24.55
C CYS A 98 -2.86 9.75 -23.39
N VAL A 99 -1.89 9.64 -22.48
CA VAL A 99 -2.00 8.85 -21.26
C VAL A 99 -1.83 9.78 -20.06
N ASP A 100 -2.75 9.72 -19.13
CA ASP A 100 -2.62 10.35 -17.83
C ASP A 100 -1.77 9.45 -16.93
N LEU A 101 -0.61 9.94 -16.48
CA LEU A 101 0.29 9.19 -15.61
C LEU A 101 -0.22 9.08 -14.16
N LEU A 102 -1.13 9.95 -13.75
CA LEU A 102 -1.74 9.82 -12.43
C LEU A 102 -2.63 8.58 -12.33
N THR A 103 -3.30 8.24 -13.42
CA THR A 103 -4.20 7.08 -13.49
C THR A 103 -3.65 5.95 -14.37
N GLU A 104 -2.53 6.17 -15.06
CA GLU A 104 -1.93 5.23 -16.02
C GLU A 104 -2.93 4.69 -17.05
N GLN A 105 -3.86 5.56 -17.47
CA GLN A 105 -4.92 5.22 -18.41
C GLN A 105 -4.90 6.16 -19.61
N CYS A 106 -5.35 5.64 -20.76
CA CYS A 106 -5.54 6.47 -21.95
C CYS A 106 -6.67 7.48 -21.72
N ILE A 107 -6.45 8.72 -22.12
CA ILE A 107 -7.45 9.79 -22.09
C ILE A 107 -8.28 9.72 -23.36
N ASN A 108 -9.60 9.57 -23.23
CA ASN A 108 -10.49 9.40 -24.36
C ASN A 108 -10.90 10.74 -24.99
N ASP A 109 -10.98 11.84 -24.24
CA ASP A 109 -11.33 13.19 -24.77
C ASP A 109 -10.07 14.06 -24.95
N ILE A 110 -9.26 13.74 -25.94
CA ILE A 110 -8.07 14.54 -26.30
C ILE A 110 -8.48 15.95 -26.78
N GLU A 111 -9.57 16.09 -27.51
CA GLU A 111 -10.07 17.40 -27.93
C GLU A 111 -10.51 18.25 -26.72
N GLY A 112 -11.04 17.63 -25.67
CA GLY A 112 -11.32 18.30 -24.42
C GLY A 112 -10.08 18.91 -23.78
N ILE A 113 -8.93 18.23 -23.85
CA ILE A 113 -7.65 18.79 -23.42
C ILE A 113 -7.31 20.02 -24.25
N PHE A 114 -7.37 19.92 -25.58
CA PHE A 114 -7.03 21.05 -26.46
C PHE A 114 -7.91 22.27 -26.16
N ARG A 115 -9.22 22.05 -25.94
CA ARG A 115 -10.14 23.11 -25.55
C ARG A 115 -9.82 23.73 -24.18
N SER A 116 -9.41 22.92 -23.22
CA SER A 116 -8.99 23.40 -21.90
C SER A 116 -7.69 24.21 -21.94
N GLU A 117 -6.80 23.85 -22.85
CA GLU A 117 -5.56 24.59 -23.12
C GLU A 117 -5.79 25.84 -24.04
N GLY A 118 -7.03 26.16 -24.40
CA GLY A 118 -7.44 27.36 -25.11
C GLY A 118 -7.55 27.23 -26.65
N VAL A 119 -7.34 26.04 -27.22
CA VAL A 119 -7.49 25.82 -28.68
C VAL A 119 -8.86 25.21 -28.96
N LYS A 120 -9.66 25.93 -29.75
CA LYS A 120 -11.04 25.52 -30.11
C LYS A 120 -11.17 25.00 -31.54
N THR A 121 -10.15 25.15 -32.33
CA THR A 121 -10.07 24.75 -33.72
C THR A 121 -9.27 23.45 -33.86
N THR A 122 -9.33 22.81 -35.05
CA THR A 122 -8.65 21.54 -35.30
C THR A 122 -7.13 21.68 -35.09
N VAL A 123 -6.59 20.84 -34.23
CA VAL A 123 -5.15 20.71 -34.02
C VAL A 123 -4.59 19.81 -35.13
N VAL A 124 -3.62 20.31 -35.89
CA VAL A 124 -3.02 19.57 -37.01
C VAL A 124 -1.68 18.93 -36.66
N ASP A 125 -1.02 19.42 -35.61
CA ASP A 125 0.18 18.83 -35.01
C ASP A 125 0.37 19.32 -33.59
N LEU A 126 1.21 18.62 -32.81
CA LEU A 126 1.56 19.03 -31.45
C LEU A 126 3.02 18.70 -31.12
N PHE A 127 3.57 19.45 -30.16
CA PHE A 127 4.93 19.32 -29.65
C PHE A 127 4.93 19.54 -28.14
N VAL A 128 5.95 19.03 -27.44
CA VAL A 128 6.22 19.39 -26.05
C VAL A 128 7.66 19.87 -26.00
N ASP A 129 7.86 21.10 -25.49
CA ASP A 129 9.20 21.68 -25.39
C ASP A 129 10.01 21.04 -24.22
N SER A 130 11.27 21.43 -24.14
CA SER A 130 12.19 20.94 -23.09
C SER A 130 11.84 21.38 -21.65
N GLU A 131 10.86 22.28 -21.49
CA GLU A 131 10.31 22.71 -20.20
C GLU A 131 9.00 21.98 -19.85
N GLY A 132 8.50 21.13 -20.76
CA GLY A 132 7.26 20.36 -20.58
C GLY A 132 6.00 21.13 -20.96
N ASN A 133 6.10 22.24 -21.68
CA ASN A 133 4.91 22.96 -22.16
C ASN A 133 4.38 22.31 -23.45
N LEU A 134 3.07 22.06 -23.47
CA LEU A 134 2.37 21.56 -24.66
C LEU A 134 2.15 22.69 -25.66
N TRP A 135 2.60 22.49 -26.91
CA TRP A 135 2.39 23.38 -28.01
C TRP A 135 1.52 22.70 -29.06
N MET A 136 0.41 23.32 -29.40
CA MET A 136 -0.57 22.82 -30.36
C MET A 136 -0.61 23.65 -31.58
N MET A 137 -0.45 23.05 -32.75
CA MET A 137 -0.50 23.72 -34.03
C MET A 137 -1.92 23.72 -34.58
N SER A 138 -2.47 24.92 -34.79
CA SER A 138 -3.81 25.13 -35.37
C SER A 138 -3.84 26.42 -36.16
N GLU A 139 -4.55 26.43 -37.28
CA GLU A 139 -4.72 27.61 -38.16
C GLU A 139 -3.41 28.34 -38.53
N GLY A 140 -2.34 27.54 -38.74
CA GLY A 140 -1.03 28.08 -39.08
C GLY A 140 -0.30 28.81 -37.94
N ARG A 141 -0.66 28.52 -36.71
CA ARG A 141 -0.06 29.09 -35.49
C ARG A 141 0.17 28.02 -34.44
N LEU A 142 1.17 28.23 -33.60
CA LEU A 142 1.40 27.43 -32.38
C LEU A 142 0.82 28.14 -31.16
N TYR A 143 0.06 27.39 -30.39
CA TYR A 143 -0.59 27.81 -29.15
C TYR A 143 -0.02 27.03 -27.98
N SER A 144 0.20 27.68 -26.86
CA SER A 144 0.51 27.00 -25.58
C SER A 144 -0.19 27.71 -24.44
N ASN A 145 -0.63 26.97 -23.45
CA ASN A 145 -1.34 27.52 -22.30
C ASN A 145 -0.47 28.54 -21.53
N GLY A 146 -1.09 29.64 -21.09
CA GLY A 146 -0.39 30.72 -20.40
C GLY A 146 0.51 31.62 -21.28
N LYS A 147 0.58 31.34 -22.59
CA LYS A 147 1.33 32.21 -23.52
C LYS A 147 0.34 33.15 -24.24
N PRO A 148 0.52 34.47 -24.15
CA PRO A 148 -0.50 35.40 -24.57
C PRO A 148 -0.67 35.51 -26.10
N ASN A 149 0.38 35.20 -26.86
CA ASN A 149 0.41 35.39 -28.32
C ASN A 149 0.75 34.09 -29.04
N PRO A 150 -0.13 33.61 -29.94
CA PRO A 150 0.16 32.48 -30.80
C PRO A 150 1.32 32.78 -31.72
N VAL A 151 2.25 31.86 -31.82
CA VAL A 151 3.43 31.98 -32.69
C VAL A 151 3.07 31.60 -34.14
N PRO A 152 3.30 32.45 -35.14
CA PRO A 152 2.98 32.13 -36.55
C PRO A 152 3.92 31.03 -37.08
N VAL A 153 3.38 30.10 -37.85
CA VAL A 153 4.10 29.04 -38.56
C VAL A 153 4.03 29.36 -40.06
N ILE A 154 5.17 29.36 -40.75
CA ILE A 154 5.22 29.71 -42.17
C ILE A 154 4.50 28.68 -43.04
N ASP A 155 4.78 27.40 -42.79
CA ASP A 155 4.14 26.27 -43.42
C ASP A 155 3.96 25.13 -42.43
N ALA A 156 2.73 24.89 -42.06
CA ALA A 156 2.38 23.86 -41.09
C ALA A 156 2.75 22.44 -41.56
N MET A 157 2.77 22.20 -42.86
CA MET A 157 3.12 20.89 -43.42
C MET A 157 4.63 20.64 -43.47
N GLN A 158 5.44 21.67 -43.30
CA GLN A 158 6.88 21.58 -43.33
C GLN A 158 7.55 21.72 -41.95
N LEU A 159 6.81 22.14 -40.93
CA LEU A 159 7.32 22.14 -39.55
C LEU A 159 7.58 20.72 -39.09
N GLN A 160 8.82 20.42 -38.70
CA GLN A 160 9.22 19.07 -38.27
C GLN A 160 9.44 18.98 -36.77
N ASP A 161 9.98 20.06 -36.17
CA ASP A 161 10.28 20.05 -34.71
C ASP A 161 10.40 21.51 -34.21
N MET A 162 10.39 21.65 -32.90
CA MET A 162 10.53 22.96 -32.24
C MET A 162 11.14 22.82 -30.84
N ASP A 163 11.80 23.87 -30.35
CA ASP A 163 12.20 23.97 -28.95
C ASP A 163 12.20 25.41 -28.45
N VAL A 164 12.22 25.59 -27.14
CA VAL A 164 12.14 26.87 -26.46
C VAL A 164 13.41 27.10 -25.64
N LEU A 165 13.93 28.35 -25.72
CA LEU A 165 15.02 28.82 -24.87
C LEU A 165 14.66 30.22 -24.29
N GLY A 166 14.19 30.22 -23.04
CA GLY A 166 13.67 31.44 -22.42
C GLY A 166 12.45 32.01 -23.14
N ASP A 167 12.50 33.25 -23.62
CA ASP A 167 11.41 33.85 -24.40
C ASP A 167 11.54 33.63 -25.91
N SER A 168 12.44 32.74 -26.35
CA SER A 168 12.66 32.46 -27.77
C SER A 168 12.19 31.05 -28.11
N ILE A 169 11.40 30.93 -29.18
CA ILE A 169 10.99 29.66 -29.76
C ILE A 169 11.64 29.48 -31.12
N PHE A 170 12.21 28.31 -31.35
CA PHE A 170 12.88 27.95 -32.60
C PHE A 170 12.03 26.92 -33.34
N LEU A 171 11.65 27.22 -34.56
CA LEU A 171 10.86 26.38 -35.45
C LEU A 171 11.75 25.80 -36.54
N PHE A 172 11.80 24.48 -36.68
CA PHE A 172 12.66 23.76 -37.62
C PHE A 172 11.83 23.16 -38.76
N TYR A 173 12.11 23.60 -39.97
CA TYR A 173 11.37 23.18 -41.14
C TYR A 173 12.11 22.10 -41.97
N SER A 174 11.36 21.31 -42.71
CA SER A 174 11.91 20.27 -43.60
C SER A 174 12.86 20.83 -44.63
N SER A 175 12.64 22.10 -45.05
CA SER A 175 13.54 22.82 -45.94
C SER A 175 14.94 23.08 -45.34
N GLY A 176 15.11 22.90 -44.03
CA GLY A 176 16.31 23.29 -43.30
C GLY A 176 16.30 24.73 -42.81
N GLU A 177 15.23 25.45 -43.09
CA GLU A 177 15.02 26.78 -42.54
C GLU A 177 14.74 26.71 -41.05
N VAL A 178 15.28 27.64 -40.27
CA VAL A 178 14.98 27.81 -38.83
C VAL A 178 14.50 29.21 -38.61
N VAL A 179 13.35 29.34 -37.96
CA VAL A 179 12.77 30.65 -37.63
C VAL A 179 12.70 30.79 -36.11
N CYS A 180 13.25 31.88 -35.61
CA CYS A 180 13.20 32.21 -34.18
C CYS A 180 12.17 33.31 -33.94
N HIS A 181 11.19 33.03 -33.07
CA HIS A 181 10.21 34.01 -32.64
C HIS A 181 10.40 34.37 -31.17
N GLU A 182 9.99 35.55 -30.78
CA GLU A 182 9.80 35.97 -29.40
C GLU A 182 8.41 35.50 -28.93
N ILE A 183 8.36 34.69 -27.88
CA ILE A 183 7.09 34.09 -27.41
C ILE A 183 6.14 35.16 -26.87
N SER A 184 6.67 36.14 -26.11
CA SER A 184 5.89 37.21 -25.50
C SER A 184 5.14 38.09 -26.50
N SER A 185 5.69 38.30 -27.70
CA SER A 185 5.10 39.14 -28.73
C SER A 185 4.61 38.38 -29.98
N GLY A 186 5.02 37.11 -30.16
CA GLY A 186 4.78 36.33 -31.38
C GLY A 186 5.59 36.83 -32.58
N ARG A 187 6.48 37.83 -32.41
CA ARG A 187 7.25 38.48 -33.52
C ARG A 187 8.44 37.61 -33.91
N GLU A 188 8.69 37.50 -35.19
CA GLU A 188 9.93 36.94 -35.74
C GLU A 188 11.13 37.81 -35.35
N ILE A 189 12.13 37.22 -34.69
CA ILE A 189 13.37 37.84 -34.26
C ILE A 189 14.40 37.74 -35.39
N TYR A 190 14.57 36.53 -35.92
CA TYR A 190 15.46 36.26 -37.05
C TYR A 190 15.10 34.93 -37.73
N ARG A 191 15.67 34.78 -38.91
CA ARG A 191 15.51 33.58 -39.73
C ARG A 191 16.87 33.13 -40.23
N ILE A 192 17.13 31.84 -40.14
CA ILE A 192 18.30 31.22 -40.75
C ILE A 192 17.83 30.51 -42.02
N PRO A 193 18.29 30.91 -43.18
CA PRO A 193 17.84 30.30 -44.44
C PRO A 193 18.24 28.83 -44.50
N SER A 194 17.48 28.07 -45.28
CA SER A 194 17.80 26.68 -45.58
C SER A 194 19.17 26.60 -46.30
N TYR A 195 19.69 25.38 -46.35
CA TYR A 195 20.82 25.05 -47.21
C TYR A 195 20.51 25.31 -48.68
N SER A 196 21.46 24.93 -49.54
CA SER A 196 21.16 24.83 -50.94
C SER A 196 19.92 23.97 -51.21
N ALA A 197 19.17 24.21 -52.26
CA ALA A 197 17.98 23.44 -52.61
C ALA A 197 18.27 21.94 -52.75
N GLU A 198 19.48 21.56 -53.15
CA GLU A 198 19.92 20.18 -53.27
C GLU A 198 20.11 19.53 -51.87
N GLU A 199 20.79 20.19 -50.95
CA GLU A 199 20.97 19.71 -49.58
C GLU A 199 19.65 19.63 -48.83
N ALA A 200 18.76 20.60 -49.01
CA ALA A 200 17.41 20.58 -48.42
C ALA A 200 16.62 19.35 -48.87
N ASN A 201 16.65 19.00 -50.17
CA ASN A 201 15.98 17.81 -50.68
C ASN A 201 16.59 16.51 -50.18
N ASN A 202 17.92 16.48 -50.02
CA ASN A 202 18.64 15.29 -49.58
C ASN A 202 18.34 14.92 -48.13
N TYR A 203 17.99 15.88 -47.23
CA TYR A 203 17.81 15.70 -45.79
C TYR A 203 16.44 16.18 -45.28
N SER A 204 15.37 16.03 -46.06
CA SER A 204 14.04 16.58 -45.75
C SER A 204 13.05 15.60 -45.12
N ARG A 205 13.41 14.32 -44.93
CA ARG A 205 12.44 13.29 -44.48
C ARG A 205 12.05 13.39 -43.03
N THR A 206 13.02 13.44 -42.14
CA THR A 206 12.78 13.52 -40.69
C THR A 206 13.85 14.37 -40.01
N SER A 207 13.44 15.05 -38.95
CA SER A 207 14.32 15.82 -38.07
C SER A 207 14.12 15.42 -36.64
N VAL A 208 15.18 15.42 -35.85
CA VAL A 208 15.17 15.27 -34.40
C VAL A 208 16.08 16.35 -33.83
N ILE A 209 15.57 17.12 -32.88
CA ILE A 209 16.36 18.13 -32.19
C ILE A 209 16.56 17.83 -30.72
N LYS A 210 17.66 18.32 -30.18
CA LYS A 210 17.98 18.29 -28.77
C LYS A 210 18.70 19.55 -28.35
N ARG A 211 18.20 20.19 -27.30
CA ARG A 211 18.89 21.34 -26.71
C ARG A 211 20.04 20.86 -25.82
N CYS A 212 21.22 21.41 -26.04
CA CYS A 212 22.43 21.17 -25.27
C CYS A 212 22.98 22.51 -24.76
N GLY A 213 22.56 22.89 -23.56
CA GLY A 213 22.83 24.21 -23.02
C GLY A 213 22.15 25.32 -23.84
N ARG A 214 22.92 26.13 -24.54
CA ARG A 214 22.41 27.18 -25.42
C ARG A 214 22.37 26.79 -26.91
N ASP A 215 23.05 25.70 -27.26
CA ASP A 215 23.09 25.22 -28.63
C ASP A 215 21.97 24.23 -28.89
N ILE A 216 21.53 24.12 -30.12
CA ILE A 216 20.55 23.15 -30.55
C ILE A 216 21.25 22.18 -31.51
N ILE A 217 21.19 20.90 -31.16
CA ILE A 217 21.70 19.82 -32.00
C ILE A 217 20.56 19.29 -32.83
N GLN A 218 20.78 19.10 -34.11
CA GLN A 218 19.78 18.58 -35.04
C GLN A 218 20.32 17.40 -35.82
N ILE A 219 19.56 16.31 -35.82
CA ILE A 219 19.69 15.25 -36.83
C ILE A 219 18.69 15.52 -37.93
N ARG A 220 19.14 15.42 -39.19
CA ARG A 220 18.25 15.40 -40.34
C ARG A 220 18.54 14.16 -41.18
N ASN A 221 17.48 13.43 -41.46
CA ASN A 221 17.54 12.26 -42.32
C ASN A 221 16.90 12.55 -43.68
N GLY A 222 17.38 11.90 -44.72
CA GLY A 222 16.86 12.05 -46.06
C GLY A 222 17.14 10.87 -46.97
N ILE A 223 17.21 11.16 -48.27
CA ILE A 223 17.40 10.14 -49.30
C ILE A 223 18.85 9.62 -49.32
N VAL A 224 19.82 10.49 -49.09
CA VAL A 224 21.25 10.16 -49.16
C VAL A 224 21.88 9.73 -47.83
N GLY A 225 21.08 9.72 -46.74
CA GLY A 225 21.56 9.36 -45.41
C GLY A 225 21.14 10.39 -44.35
N ALA A 226 22.06 10.71 -43.44
CA ALA A 226 21.81 11.62 -42.34
C ALA A 226 22.94 12.66 -42.19
N VAL A 227 22.58 13.82 -41.64
CA VAL A 227 23.50 14.85 -41.19
C VAL A 227 23.19 15.20 -39.73
N LEU A 228 24.23 15.29 -38.90
CA LEU A 228 24.17 15.79 -37.52
C LEU A 228 24.82 17.17 -37.50
N GLN A 229 24.12 18.14 -36.97
CA GLN A 229 24.53 19.55 -36.99
C GLN A 229 24.27 20.20 -35.62
N ARG A 230 25.08 21.24 -35.35
CA ARG A 230 24.97 22.09 -34.16
C ARG A 230 24.65 23.51 -34.60
N LEU A 231 23.57 24.06 -34.12
CA LEU A 231 23.22 25.45 -34.23
C LEU A 231 23.72 26.22 -33.01
N ASP A 232 24.69 27.10 -33.20
CA ASP A 232 25.02 28.10 -32.20
C ASP A 232 23.97 29.22 -32.21
N THR A 233 23.09 29.26 -31.22
CA THR A 233 21.97 30.21 -31.19
C THR A 233 22.44 31.66 -31.04
N ARG A 234 23.66 31.92 -30.55
CA ARG A 234 24.25 33.27 -30.42
C ARG A 234 24.80 33.79 -31.74
N THR A 235 25.59 32.96 -32.43
CA THR A 235 26.19 33.35 -33.73
C THR A 235 25.26 33.10 -34.90
N ARG A 236 24.17 32.33 -34.68
CA ARG A 236 23.16 31.92 -35.66
C ARG A 236 23.76 31.14 -36.83
N LYS A 237 24.78 30.32 -36.54
CA LYS A 237 25.49 29.53 -37.54
C LYS A 237 25.38 28.06 -37.27
N TRP A 238 25.23 27.31 -38.35
CA TRP A 238 25.31 25.87 -38.35
C TRP A 238 26.76 25.40 -38.44
N HIS A 239 27.08 24.35 -37.68
CA HIS A 239 28.30 23.58 -37.73
C HIS A 239 27.94 22.13 -37.97
N THR A 240 28.41 21.55 -39.07
CA THR A 240 28.21 20.13 -39.37
C THR A 240 29.17 19.32 -38.51
N ILE A 241 28.63 18.43 -37.68
CA ILE A 241 29.36 17.51 -36.79
C ILE A 241 29.75 16.27 -37.60
N MET A 242 28.77 15.63 -38.22
CA MET A 242 29.01 14.45 -39.04
C MET A 242 27.97 14.32 -40.17
N GLN A 243 28.35 13.58 -41.20
CA GLN A 243 27.49 13.22 -42.29
C GLN A 243 27.67 11.75 -42.63
N LEU A 244 26.59 10.98 -42.70
CA LEU A 244 26.60 9.55 -42.90
C LEU A 244 25.66 9.17 -44.04
N ASN A 245 25.98 8.10 -44.74
CA ASN A 245 25.11 7.49 -45.75
C ASN A 245 24.03 6.59 -45.14
N ARG A 246 23.81 6.67 -43.83
CA ARG A 246 22.87 5.86 -43.06
C ARG A 246 21.99 6.77 -42.21
N LYS A 247 20.82 6.27 -41.85
CA LYS A 247 19.88 6.99 -40.96
C LYS A 247 20.44 7.05 -39.52
N LEU A 248 20.25 8.20 -38.87
CA LEU A 248 20.43 8.41 -37.45
C LEU A 248 19.04 8.46 -36.79
N ASN A 249 18.84 7.68 -35.69
CA ASN A 249 17.49 7.42 -35.25
C ASN A 249 17.03 8.37 -34.15
N ASN A 250 17.90 8.72 -33.22
CA ASN A 250 17.56 9.53 -32.05
C ASN A 250 18.80 10.30 -31.54
N LEU A 251 18.63 11.10 -30.51
CA LEU A 251 19.68 11.91 -29.89
C LEU A 251 19.48 11.98 -28.37
N ALA A 252 20.49 11.55 -27.63
CA ALA A 252 20.55 11.72 -26.19
C ALA A 252 21.82 12.47 -25.77
N GLU A 253 21.81 13.13 -24.63
CA GLU A 253 22.96 13.85 -24.09
C GLU A 253 23.16 13.48 -22.63
N LEU A 254 24.41 13.23 -22.25
CA LEU A 254 24.80 13.04 -20.87
C LEU A 254 26.21 13.64 -20.64
N ASN A 255 26.32 14.55 -19.68
CA ASN A 255 27.59 15.15 -19.26
C ASN A 255 28.42 15.80 -20.38
N GLY A 256 27.78 16.36 -21.40
CA GLY A 256 28.44 17.02 -22.53
C GLY A 256 28.86 16.06 -23.64
N ILE A 257 28.43 14.82 -23.60
CA ILE A 257 28.58 13.82 -24.64
C ILE A 257 27.23 13.58 -25.30
N LEU A 258 27.19 13.71 -26.64
CA LEU A 258 26.05 13.31 -27.43
C LEU A 258 26.14 11.83 -27.75
N TYR A 259 25.03 11.15 -27.67
CA TYR A 259 24.84 9.74 -28.03
C TYR A 259 23.81 9.64 -29.14
N ILE A 260 24.20 9.01 -30.22
CA ILE A 260 23.44 9.02 -31.47
C ILE A 260 23.22 7.58 -31.95
N PRO A 261 22.04 7.01 -31.67
CA PRO A 261 21.63 5.68 -32.14
C PRO A 261 21.59 5.61 -33.68
N SER A 262 22.05 4.49 -34.19
CA SER A 262 22.11 4.26 -35.65
C SER A 262 21.92 2.79 -35.99
N ALA A 263 21.88 2.48 -37.30
CA ALA A 263 22.05 1.11 -37.74
C ALA A 263 23.44 0.61 -37.29
N TYR A 264 23.46 -0.60 -36.68
CA TYR A 264 24.66 -1.21 -36.13
C TYR A 264 25.32 -0.38 -35.02
N GLY A 265 24.58 -0.24 -33.88
CA GLY A 265 25.10 0.38 -32.66
C GLY A 265 24.84 1.89 -32.58
N TYR A 266 25.77 2.61 -31.96
CA TYR A 266 25.61 4.06 -31.71
C TYR A 266 26.92 4.81 -31.85
N TRP A 267 26.80 6.11 -32.07
CA TRP A 267 27.91 7.06 -32.09
C TRP A 267 27.94 7.87 -30.82
N THR A 268 29.13 8.30 -30.40
CA THR A 268 29.31 9.35 -29.41
C THR A 268 30.03 10.54 -30.04
N TYR A 269 29.68 11.74 -29.56
CA TYR A 269 30.38 12.97 -29.89
C TYR A 269 30.56 13.82 -28.64
N ASP A 270 31.80 14.09 -28.27
CA ASP A 270 32.12 14.94 -27.13
C ASP A 270 32.06 16.41 -27.56
N LEU A 271 31.18 17.19 -26.91
CA LEU A 271 30.96 18.61 -27.23
C LEU A 271 32.17 19.50 -26.92
N LYS A 272 33.11 19.01 -26.08
CA LYS A 272 34.31 19.79 -25.73
C LYS A 272 35.51 19.43 -26.56
N THR A 273 35.76 18.15 -26.77
CA THR A 273 36.92 17.66 -27.53
C THR A 273 36.65 17.53 -29.02
N GLU A 274 35.37 17.56 -29.41
CA GLU A 274 34.88 17.33 -30.78
C GLU A 274 35.25 15.93 -31.32
N GLU A 275 35.56 15.00 -30.43
CA GLU A 275 35.91 13.63 -30.81
C GLU A 275 34.64 12.80 -31.06
N THR A 276 34.69 12.01 -32.16
CA THR A 276 33.58 11.11 -32.54
C THR A 276 34.04 9.67 -32.51
N ILE A 277 33.27 8.80 -31.84
CA ILE A 277 33.56 7.36 -31.74
C ILE A 277 32.31 6.57 -32.15
N HIS A 278 32.51 5.48 -32.89
CA HIS A 278 31.44 4.53 -33.26
C HIS A 278 31.59 3.23 -32.48
N TYR A 279 30.51 2.82 -31.83
CA TYR A 279 30.37 1.56 -31.10
C TYR A 279 29.43 0.61 -31.86
N ASP A 280 30.00 -0.12 -32.85
CA ASP A 280 29.26 -1.03 -33.73
C ASP A 280 29.06 -2.42 -33.11
N ARG A 281 29.86 -2.82 -32.16
CA ARG A 281 29.83 -4.12 -31.45
C ARG A 281 29.68 -3.90 -29.95
N LEU A 282 28.46 -4.12 -29.47
CA LEU A 282 28.13 -3.97 -28.07
C LEU A 282 28.61 -5.18 -27.28
N SER A 283 29.34 -4.96 -26.18
CA SER A 283 29.72 -6.03 -25.26
C SER A 283 28.54 -6.40 -24.38
N MET A 284 28.16 -7.68 -24.39
CA MET A 284 27.08 -8.19 -23.57
C MET A 284 27.60 -8.78 -22.28
N PHE A 285 26.77 -8.86 -21.25
CA PHE A 285 27.07 -9.68 -20.09
C PHE A 285 27.36 -11.11 -20.55
N GLY A 286 28.41 -11.75 -19.95
CA GLY A 286 28.87 -13.05 -20.40
C GLY A 286 29.85 -13.02 -21.58
N GLY A 287 30.32 -11.81 -22.01
CA GLY A 287 31.41 -11.63 -22.97
C GLY A 287 31.05 -11.70 -24.44
N ALA A 288 29.81 -12.03 -24.80
CA ALA A 288 29.35 -12.03 -26.18
C ALA A 288 29.39 -10.61 -26.79
N LYS A 289 29.48 -10.53 -28.13
CA LYS A 289 29.37 -9.28 -28.89
C LYS A 289 28.05 -9.29 -29.66
N LEU A 290 27.34 -8.18 -29.60
CA LEU A 290 26.08 -7.99 -30.33
C LEU A 290 26.21 -6.84 -31.33
N GLU A 291 25.88 -7.14 -32.59
CA GLU A 291 25.68 -6.13 -33.63
C GLU A 291 24.19 -6.02 -33.87
N THR A 292 23.60 -4.86 -33.62
CA THR A 292 22.17 -4.64 -33.79
C THR A 292 21.87 -3.17 -34.07
N ASP A 293 20.73 -2.94 -34.71
CA ASP A 293 20.20 -1.59 -34.92
C ASP A 293 19.62 -1.06 -33.60
N ILE A 294 19.96 0.19 -33.30
CA ILE A 294 19.46 0.90 -32.14
C ILE A 294 18.46 1.95 -32.60
N ASN A 295 17.21 1.79 -32.21
CA ASN A 295 16.14 2.73 -32.55
C ASN A 295 16.18 4.01 -31.71
N VAL A 296 16.44 3.85 -30.41
CA VAL A 296 16.32 4.92 -29.42
C VAL A 296 17.29 4.69 -28.27
N MET A 297 17.63 5.77 -27.60
CA MET A 297 18.47 5.76 -26.41
C MET A 297 17.97 6.78 -25.40
N ALA A 298 18.04 6.43 -24.12
CA ALA A 298 17.81 7.34 -23.00
C ALA A 298 18.69 6.98 -21.82
N PHE A 299 18.80 7.91 -20.88
CA PHE A 299 19.48 7.68 -19.61
C PHE A 299 18.45 7.74 -18.48
N ASP A 300 18.57 6.82 -17.53
CA ASP A 300 17.78 6.90 -16.31
C ASP A 300 18.31 7.97 -15.35
N HIS A 301 17.60 8.17 -14.24
CA HIS A 301 17.97 9.18 -13.24
C HIS A 301 19.30 8.89 -12.51
N GLN A 302 19.84 7.68 -12.65
CA GLN A 302 21.13 7.28 -12.09
C GLN A 302 22.28 7.40 -13.14
N GLY A 303 21.93 7.69 -14.41
CA GLY A 303 22.87 7.75 -15.53
C GLY A 303 23.11 6.41 -16.21
N GLY A 304 22.32 5.40 -15.91
CA GLY A 304 22.28 4.13 -16.64
C GLY A 304 21.77 4.33 -18.07
N MET A 305 22.40 3.63 -19.03
CA MET A 305 22.09 3.76 -20.46
C MET A 305 21.09 2.69 -20.86
N TRP A 306 20.00 3.12 -21.46
CA TRP A 306 18.94 2.30 -22.03
C TRP A 306 18.92 2.43 -23.55
N LEU A 307 19.05 1.33 -24.26
CA LEU A 307 18.97 1.25 -25.72
C LEU A 307 17.74 0.45 -26.12
N GLY A 308 16.93 0.98 -27.01
CA GLY A 308 15.82 0.26 -27.65
C GLY A 308 16.25 -0.32 -28.98
N THR A 309 16.01 -1.62 -29.16
CA THR A 309 16.35 -2.33 -30.40
C THR A 309 15.08 -2.78 -31.13
N GLU A 310 15.23 -3.17 -32.40
CA GLU A 310 14.11 -3.67 -33.19
C GLU A 310 13.71 -5.12 -32.78
N THR A 311 14.64 -5.94 -32.32
CA THR A 311 14.43 -7.39 -32.15
C THR A 311 14.83 -7.96 -30.81
N TYR A 312 15.73 -7.31 -30.08
CA TYR A 312 16.27 -7.79 -28.82
C TYR A 312 15.60 -7.17 -27.57
N GLY A 313 14.62 -6.30 -27.75
CA GLY A 313 14.01 -5.55 -26.67
C GLY A 313 14.89 -4.37 -26.26
N LEU A 314 15.17 -4.28 -24.99
CA LEU A 314 15.96 -3.23 -24.38
C LEU A 314 17.34 -3.78 -24.01
N LEU A 315 18.36 -2.94 -24.20
CA LEU A 315 19.70 -3.20 -23.68
C LEU A 315 20.01 -2.17 -22.60
N TYR A 316 20.35 -2.64 -21.40
CA TYR A 316 20.69 -1.77 -20.28
C TYR A 316 22.16 -1.88 -19.94
N SER A 317 22.83 -0.75 -19.77
CA SER A 317 24.18 -0.65 -19.26
C SER A 317 24.23 0.27 -18.04
N GLN A 318 24.96 -0.14 -17.03
CA GLN A 318 25.11 0.60 -15.79
C GLN A 318 25.78 1.97 -16.00
N PRO A 319 25.55 2.96 -15.10
CA PRO A 319 26.15 4.31 -15.20
C PRO A 319 27.67 4.30 -15.06
N LEU A 320 28.21 3.30 -14.37
CA LEU A 320 29.64 3.12 -14.16
C LEU A 320 30.09 1.80 -14.77
N ASN A 321 31.28 1.81 -15.33
CA ASN A 321 31.87 0.57 -15.82
C ASN A 321 32.17 -0.35 -14.64
N SER A 322 31.83 -1.62 -14.80
CA SER A 322 32.29 -2.63 -13.85
C SER A 322 33.82 -2.73 -13.88
N PRO A 323 34.48 -2.70 -12.74
CA PRO A 323 35.92 -2.99 -12.66
C PRO A 323 36.25 -4.49 -12.84
N PHE A 324 35.21 -5.34 -12.84
CA PHE A 324 35.37 -6.77 -13.07
C PHE A 324 35.39 -7.09 -14.57
N ASN A 325 36.35 -7.92 -14.97
CA ASN A 325 36.46 -8.41 -16.33
C ASN A 325 36.40 -9.96 -16.30
N ALA A 326 35.32 -10.53 -16.81
CA ALA A 326 35.18 -11.96 -16.97
C ALA A 326 35.81 -12.38 -18.30
N VAL A 327 36.84 -13.18 -18.24
CA VAL A 327 37.54 -13.72 -19.40
C VAL A 327 37.32 -15.22 -19.49
N SER A 328 36.78 -15.70 -20.61
CA SER A 328 36.59 -17.14 -20.80
C SER A 328 37.91 -17.90 -20.93
N TRP A 329 37.94 -19.09 -20.36
CA TRP A 329 39.07 -20.00 -20.56
C TRP A 329 39.21 -20.47 -22.01
N SER A 330 38.14 -20.46 -22.76
CA SER A 330 38.16 -20.77 -24.20
C SER A 330 38.68 -19.64 -25.05
N ASP A 331 38.89 -18.45 -24.49
CA ASP A 331 39.48 -17.31 -25.18
C ASP A 331 41.00 -17.52 -25.25
N GLU A 332 41.55 -17.50 -26.47
CA GLU A 332 43.00 -17.60 -26.69
C GLU A 332 43.75 -16.31 -26.31
N SER A 333 43.09 -15.39 -25.57
CA SER A 333 43.68 -14.13 -25.14
C SER A 333 44.92 -14.36 -24.23
N LYS A 334 45.89 -13.48 -24.35
CA LYS A 334 47.06 -13.50 -23.48
C LYS A 334 46.70 -13.39 -21.99
N LEU A 335 45.59 -12.76 -21.69
CA LEU A 335 45.09 -12.57 -20.32
C LEU A 335 44.60 -13.89 -19.74
N ALA A 336 43.77 -14.65 -20.49
CA ALA A 336 43.30 -15.97 -20.08
C ALA A 336 44.47 -16.91 -19.84
N GLN A 337 45.45 -16.97 -20.77
CA GLN A 337 46.66 -17.80 -20.64
C GLN A 337 47.49 -17.41 -19.43
N HIS A 338 47.68 -16.12 -19.15
CA HIS A 338 48.44 -15.63 -18.00
C HIS A 338 47.83 -16.11 -16.67
N TYR A 339 46.52 -15.87 -16.47
CA TYR A 339 45.84 -16.29 -15.23
C TYR A 339 45.67 -17.80 -15.13
N SER A 340 45.49 -18.53 -16.22
CA SER A 340 45.53 -19.99 -16.22
C SER A 340 46.85 -20.52 -15.68
N SER A 341 47.99 -19.99 -16.17
CA SER A 341 49.33 -20.38 -15.70
C SER A 341 49.53 -20.07 -14.21
N MET A 342 49.07 -18.91 -13.74
CA MET A 342 49.13 -18.55 -12.32
C MET A 342 48.26 -19.50 -11.45
N MET A 343 47.07 -19.82 -11.89
CA MET A 343 46.17 -20.73 -11.15
C MET A 343 46.74 -22.13 -11.00
N ASP A 344 47.48 -22.60 -11.98
CA ASP A 344 48.14 -23.91 -11.92
C ASP A 344 49.24 -23.97 -10.86
N THR A 345 49.82 -22.83 -10.48
CA THR A 345 50.85 -22.75 -9.43
C THR A 345 50.30 -22.70 -8.00
N VAL A 346 48.98 -22.46 -7.84
CA VAL A 346 48.32 -22.35 -6.52
C VAL A 346 48.34 -23.72 -5.83
N LYS A 347 49.06 -23.78 -4.72
CA LYS A 347 49.03 -24.95 -3.81
C LYS A 347 47.82 -24.82 -2.91
N LEU A 348 46.89 -25.76 -3.05
CA LEU A 348 45.73 -25.82 -2.16
C LEU A 348 46.19 -26.22 -0.75
N PRO A 349 45.67 -25.54 0.28
CA PRO A 349 45.98 -25.92 1.68
C PRO A 349 45.37 -27.28 2.01
N ASP A 350 46.02 -28.00 2.96
CA ASP A 350 45.40 -29.22 3.51
C ASP A 350 44.24 -28.87 4.42
N LEU A 351 43.04 -29.25 4.00
CA LEU A 351 41.81 -28.96 4.73
C LEU A 351 41.44 -30.03 5.77
N THR A 352 42.27 -31.09 5.94
CA THR A 352 41.92 -32.20 6.86
C THR A 352 41.88 -31.78 8.33
N ALA A 353 42.58 -30.72 8.70
CA ALA A 353 42.54 -30.13 10.06
C ALA A 353 41.29 -29.26 10.34
N PHE A 354 40.48 -29.00 9.34
CA PHE A 354 39.30 -28.12 9.44
C PHE A 354 37.97 -28.89 9.34
N ALA A 355 36.89 -28.21 9.53
CA ALA A 355 35.54 -28.83 9.42
C ALA A 355 35.30 -29.38 8.00
N LYS A 356 34.49 -30.43 7.87
CA LYS A 356 34.19 -31.09 6.56
C LYS A 356 33.56 -30.17 5.52
N ASN A 357 32.91 -29.08 5.96
CA ASN A 357 32.27 -28.09 5.10
C ASN A 357 33.19 -26.94 4.72
N THR A 358 34.50 -27.01 5.05
CA THR A 358 35.50 -25.98 4.68
C THR A 358 35.88 -26.13 3.21
N ASN A 359 35.78 -25.04 2.46
CA ASN A 359 36.12 -24.94 1.05
C ASN A 359 37.51 -24.34 0.80
N CYS A 360 37.92 -23.39 1.63
CA CYS A 360 39.23 -22.73 1.52
C CYS A 360 39.69 -22.18 2.86
N VAL A 361 41.01 -21.97 2.97
CA VAL A 361 41.68 -21.34 4.12
C VAL A 361 42.70 -20.36 3.59
N TYR A 362 42.77 -19.17 4.17
CA TYR A 362 43.71 -18.12 3.83
C TYR A 362 44.27 -17.47 5.09
N THR A 363 45.58 -17.28 5.18
CA THR A 363 46.21 -16.52 6.27
C THR A 363 46.67 -15.19 5.70
N ASP A 364 46.16 -14.10 6.28
CA ASP A 364 46.48 -12.76 5.81
C ASP A 364 47.80 -12.22 6.33
N SER A 365 48.17 -11.01 5.91
CA SER A 365 49.39 -10.35 6.32
C SER A 365 49.52 -10.06 7.83
N ARG A 366 48.34 -10.00 8.54
CA ARG A 366 48.21 -9.81 9.99
C ARG A 366 48.35 -11.14 10.76
N GLN A 367 48.57 -12.26 10.06
CA GLN A 367 48.56 -13.62 10.59
C GLN A 367 47.14 -14.07 11.08
N TRP A 368 46.08 -13.45 10.60
CA TRP A 368 44.74 -13.90 10.87
C TRP A 368 44.36 -15.02 9.90
N THR A 369 43.66 -16.02 10.41
CA THR A 369 43.19 -17.16 9.59
C THR A 369 41.75 -16.99 9.20
N TRP A 370 41.49 -16.90 7.91
CA TRP A 370 40.19 -16.80 7.27
C TRP A 370 39.80 -18.16 6.71
N ILE A 371 38.67 -18.70 7.15
CA ILE A 371 38.18 -20.02 6.76
C ILE A 371 36.87 -19.82 6.00
N GLY A 372 36.86 -20.12 4.72
CA GLY A 372 35.65 -20.10 3.87
C GLY A 372 34.97 -21.46 3.87
N SER A 373 33.68 -21.46 4.12
CA SER A 373 32.87 -22.67 4.25
C SER A 373 31.55 -22.60 3.45
N GLN A 374 30.72 -23.59 3.61
CA GLN A 374 29.36 -23.59 3.07
C GLN A 374 28.36 -22.69 3.87
N THR A 375 28.78 -22.13 4.99
CA THR A 375 27.96 -21.35 5.93
C THR A 375 28.57 -19.98 6.24
N GLY A 376 29.45 -19.47 5.37
CA GLY A 376 30.06 -18.16 5.51
C GLY A 376 31.55 -18.20 5.70
N VAL A 377 32.06 -17.12 6.29
CA VAL A 377 33.49 -16.95 6.61
C VAL A 377 33.68 -16.97 8.12
N GLU A 378 34.59 -17.83 8.59
CA GLU A 378 35.07 -17.82 9.97
C GLU A 378 36.43 -17.12 10.03
N LEU A 379 36.57 -16.10 10.87
CA LEU A 379 37.81 -15.39 11.10
C LEU A 379 38.37 -15.75 12.48
N ARG A 380 39.59 -16.29 12.52
CA ARG A 380 40.36 -16.54 13.73
C ARG A 380 41.53 -15.54 13.80
N ARG A 381 41.55 -14.69 14.81
CA ARG A 381 42.60 -13.69 15.00
C ARG A 381 43.77 -14.22 15.80
N THR A 382 43.46 -14.82 16.96
CA THR A 382 44.41 -15.45 17.87
C THR A 382 43.82 -16.73 18.43
N GLU A 383 44.65 -17.61 19.02
CA GLU A 383 44.15 -18.84 19.67
C GLU A 383 43.27 -18.60 20.89
N ASN A 384 43.34 -17.41 21.49
CA ASN A 384 42.63 -17.07 22.72
C ASN A 384 41.37 -16.22 22.53
N GLU A 385 41.04 -15.79 21.30
CA GLU A 385 39.84 -15.02 20.96
C GLU A 385 38.79 -15.93 20.34
N ASP A 386 37.54 -15.66 20.62
CA ASP A 386 36.42 -16.31 19.97
C ASP A 386 36.42 -15.98 18.46
N PRO A 387 36.17 -16.97 17.59
CA PRO A 387 36.11 -16.74 16.15
C PRO A 387 34.93 -15.83 15.77
N ILE A 388 35.17 -14.95 14.80
CA ILE A 388 34.14 -14.09 14.22
C ILE A 388 33.53 -14.82 13.03
N TYR A 389 32.22 -14.94 13.00
CA TYR A 389 31.47 -15.55 11.89
C TYR A 389 30.81 -14.47 11.05
N LEU A 390 31.06 -14.51 9.74
CA LEU A 390 30.43 -13.61 8.77
C LEU A 390 29.50 -14.40 7.88
N SER A 391 28.27 -13.97 7.84
CA SER A 391 27.18 -14.60 7.14
C SER A 391 26.42 -13.58 6.28
N ARG A 392 25.28 -13.98 5.76
CA ARG A 392 24.39 -13.08 5.04
C ARG A 392 23.96 -11.86 5.89
N LYS A 393 23.77 -12.04 7.19
CA LYS A 393 23.37 -10.95 8.10
C LYS A 393 24.44 -9.84 8.20
N ASP A 394 25.70 -10.19 7.92
CA ASP A 394 26.84 -9.27 7.98
C ASP A 394 27.11 -8.59 6.63
N GLY A 395 26.43 -9.01 5.55
CA GLY A 395 26.54 -8.41 4.21
C GLY A 395 27.02 -9.33 3.11
N LEU A 396 27.30 -10.63 3.39
CA LEU A 396 27.57 -11.60 2.34
C LEU A 396 26.29 -11.94 1.59
N MET A 397 26.23 -11.71 0.29
CA MET A 397 25.06 -12.06 -0.53
C MET A 397 24.82 -13.57 -0.64
N ASN A 398 25.89 -14.36 -0.51
CA ASN A 398 25.80 -15.81 -0.48
C ASN A 398 26.80 -16.36 0.55
N GLU A 399 26.41 -17.37 1.30
CA GLU A 399 27.21 -17.96 2.39
C GLU A 399 28.13 -19.07 1.92
N VAL A 400 27.98 -19.59 0.70
CA VAL A 400 28.87 -20.63 0.18
C VAL A 400 30.14 -19.97 -0.38
N VAL A 401 31.21 -20.00 0.40
CA VAL A 401 32.48 -19.35 0.08
C VAL A 401 33.41 -20.34 -0.61
N HIS A 402 34.04 -19.92 -1.70
CA HIS A 402 34.93 -20.77 -2.50
C HIS A 402 36.39 -20.40 -2.39
N SER A 403 36.75 -19.12 -2.44
CA SER A 403 38.13 -18.68 -2.28
C SER A 403 38.23 -17.34 -1.54
N ILE A 404 39.33 -17.12 -0.88
CA ILE A 404 39.63 -15.90 -0.12
C ILE A 404 41.05 -15.44 -0.48
N ILE A 405 41.25 -14.13 -0.68
CA ILE A 405 42.55 -13.53 -0.97
C ILE A 405 42.58 -12.09 -0.42
N GLU A 406 43.77 -11.67 0.05
CA GLU A 406 44.04 -10.31 0.53
C GLU A 406 44.54 -9.43 -0.62
N ASP A 407 44.10 -8.18 -0.67
CA ASP A 407 44.65 -7.17 -1.57
C ASP A 407 45.76 -6.34 -0.93
N ASN A 408 46.38 -5.45 -1.71
CA ASN A 408 47.43 -4.56 -1.26
C ASN A 408 47.00 -3.50 -0.23
N ASN A 409 45.66 -3.31 -0.03
CA ASN A 409 45.08 -2.43 0.98
C ASN A 409 44.67 -3.19 2.24
N HIS A 410 45.04 -4.47 2.33
CA HIS A 410 44.68 -5.38 3.42
C HIS A 410 43.16 -5.64 3.55
N HIS A 411 42.39 -5.47 2.46
CA HIS A 411 41.02 -5.93 2.39
C HIS A 411 40.94 -7.37 1.91
N MET A 412 39.89 -8.10 2.36
CA MET A 412 39.72 -9.50 1.97
C MET A 412 38.71 -9.61 0.85
N TRP A 413 39.11 -10.25 -0.22
CA TRP A 413 38.21 -10.55 -1.34
C TRP A 413 37.80 -12.02 -1.30
N VAL A 414 36.52 -12.26 -1.40
CA VAL A 414 35.89 -13.57 -1.17
C VAL A 414 35.01 -13.89 -2.37
N SER A 415 35.28 -15.02 -3.04
CA SER A 415 34.37 -15.55 -4.05
C SER A 415 33.33 -16.46 -3.41
N THR A 416 32.08 -16.33 -3.84
CA THR A 416 30.95 -17.10 -3.35
C THR A 416 30.20 -17.77 -4.50
N SER A 417 29.22 -18.65 -4.22
CA SER A 417 28.39 -19.24 -5.29
C SER A 417 27.55 -18.21 -6.03
N HIS A 418 27.48 -16.96 -5.57
CA HIS A 418 26.72 -15.89 -6.19
C HIS A 418 27.47 -14.55 -6.15
N GLY A 419 28.62 -14.53 -6.81
CA GLY A 419 29.42 -13.30 -6.94
C GLY A 419 30.64 -13.24 -6.04
N ILE A 420 31.20 -12.05 -5.89
CA ILE A 420 32.42 -11.73 -5.16
C ILE A 420 32.09 -10.70 -4.07
N ALA A 421 32.64 -10.89 -2.87
CA ALA A 421 32.53 -9.93 -1.79
C ALA A 421 33.90 -9.33 -1.41
N CYS A 422 33.90 -8.03 -1.06
CA CYS A 422 35.03 -7.34 -0.46
C CYS A 422 34.72 -7.06 1.01
N ILE A 423 35.51 -7.63 1.91
CA ILE A 423 35.46 -7.39 3.35
C ILE A 423 36.48 -6.31 3.69
N VAL A 424 35.99 -5.13 4.00
CA VAL A 424 36.81 -3.97 4.35
C VAL A 424 37.26 -4.08 5.81
N VAL A 425 38.59 -4.20 6.01
CA VAL A 425 39.19 -4.25 7.34
C VAL A 425 39.95 -2.95 7.58
N ALA A 426 39.62 -2.23 8.65
CA ALA A 426 40.33 -1.03 9.06
C ALA A 426 40.43 -0.96 10.59
N ASN A 427 41.59 -0.56 11.10
CA ASN A 427 41.89 -0.53 12.55
C ASN A 427 41.57 -1.88 13.23
N ASP A 428 42.03 -2.98 12.61
CA ASP A 428 41.81 -4.34 13.06
C ASP A 428 40.34 -4.72 13.32
N THR A 429 39.42 -4.06 12.65
CA THR A 429 37.97 -4.34 12.71
C THR A 429 37.37 -4.44 11.31
N ILE A 430 36.41 -5.32 11.16
CA ILE A 430 35.58 -5.39 9.95
C ILE A 430 34.64 -4.17 9.97
N LYS A 431 34.72 -3.35 8.94
CA LYS A 431 33.94 -2.12 8.81
C LYS A 431 32.71 -2.33 7.96
N HIS A 432 32.90 -2.99 6.82
CA HIS A 432 31.81 -3.19 5.87
C HIS A 432 32.09 -4.39 4.95
N ILE A 433 31.05 -4.98 4.39
CA ILE A 433 31.11 -6.02 3.36
C ILE A 433 30.39 -5.51 2.14
N TYR A 434 31.11 -5.34 1.03
CA TYR A 434 30.54 -5.01 -0.28
C TYR A 434 30.42 -6.28 -1.09
N SER A 435 29.26 -6.53 -1.68
CA SER A 435 29.02 -7.71 -2.52
C SER A 435 28.71 -7.29 -3.96
N TYR A 436 29.32 -7.98 -4.89
CA TYR A 436 29.23 -7.76 -6.33
C TYR A 436 28.72 -9.03 -6.99
N THR A 437 27.82 -8.87 -7.97
CA THR A 437 27.14 -10.00 -8.58
C THR A 437 27.14 -9.90 -10.11
N GLU A 438 26.28 -10.66 -10.76
CA GLU A 438 26.10 -10.66 -12.21
C GLU A 438 25.90 -9.25 -12.80
N GLY A 439 25.21 -8.39 -12.06
CA GLY A 439 25.08 -6.97 -12.43
C GLY A 439 26.42 -6.23 -12.53
N ASP A 440 27.45 -6.68 -11.84
CA ASP A 440 28.80 -6.13 -11.89
C ASP A 440 29.70 -6.87 -12.91
N ASN A 441 29.15 -7.54 -13.89
CA ASN A 441 29.88 -8.33 -14.90
C ASN A 441 30.64 -9.53 -14.31
N ILE A 442 30.11 -10.11 -13.23
CA ILE A 442 30.59 -11.37 -12.67
C ILE A 442 29.69 -12.48 -13.20
N PRO A 443 30.25 -13.54 -13.81
CA PRO A 443 29.43 -14.66 -14.29
C PRO A 443 28.60 -15.28 -13.18
N SER A 444 27.36 -15.70 -13.51
CA SER A 444 26.46 -16.42 -12.60
C SER A 444 26.90 -17.86 -12.27
N GLU A 445 28.13 -18.17 -12.53
CA GLU A 445 28.73 -19.47 -12.31
C GLU A 445 29.36 -19.60 -10.91
N THR A 446 29.51 -20.86 -10.50
CA THR A 446 30.20 -21.18 -9.26
C THR A 446 31.72 -21.04 -9.42
N PHE A 447 32.36 -20.43 -8.45
CA PHE A 447 33.82 -20.35 -8.37
C PHE A 447 34.43 -21.67 -7.89
N ARG A 448 35.72 -21.89 -8.18
CA ARG A 448 36.47 -23.05 -7.72
C ARG A 448 37.10 -22.80 -6.36
N ASN A 449 37.10 -23.84 -5.51
CA ASN A 449 37.61 -23.75 -4.13
C ASN A 449 39.11 -23.45 -4.10
N GLY A 450 39.50 -22.44 -3.33
CA GLY A 450 40.87 -22.05 -3.09
C GLY A 450 41.60 -21.50 -4.33
N ARG A 451 40.91 -21.18 -5.40
CA ARG A 451 41.51 -20.73 -6.66
C ARG A 451 41.37 -19.22 -6.82
N ALA A 452 42.20 -18.47 -6.12
CA ALA A 452 42.37 -17.02 -6.28
C ALA A 452 43.86 -16.67 -6.31
N VAL A 453 44.23 -15.72 -7.15
CA VAL A 453 45.63 -15.25 -7.31
C VAL A 453 45.68 -13.73 -7.36
N ILE A 454 46.79 -13.15 -6.96
CA ILE A 454 47.11 -11.73 -7.13
C ILE A 454 48.42 -11.63 -7.90
N ASP A 455 48.48 -10.78 -8.94
CA ASP A 455 49.67 -10.59 -9.74
C ASP A 455 50.58 -9.50 -9.15
N GLU A 456 51.75 -9.30 -9.78
CA GLU A 456 52.78 -8.33 -9.36
C GLU A 456 52.27 -6.87 -9.39
N ASN A 457 51.22 -6.61 -10.16
CA ASN A 457 50.54 -5.29 -10.26
C ASN A 457 49.40 -5.12 -9.25
N GLY A 458 49.15 -6.12 -8.41
CA GLY A 458 48.04 -6.11 -7.45
C GLY A 458 46.67 -6.40 -8.08
N ILE A 459 46.64 -7.00 -9.26
CA ILE A 459 45.39 -7.39 -9.95
C ILE A 459 45.00 -8.78 -9.48
N ILE A 460 43.75 -8.95 -9.05
CA ILE A 460 43.24 -10.23 -8.54
C ILE A 460 42.55 -10.98 -9.67
N GLY A 461 42.83 -12.29 -9.76
CA GLY A 461 42.13 -13.25 -10.58
C GLY A 461 41.44 -14.31 -9.72
N MET A 462 40.15 -14.54 -9.93
CA MET A 462 39.38 -15.59 -9.25
C MET A 462 38.80 -16.59 -10.28
N GLN A 463 39.05 -17.88 -10.07
CA GLN A 463 38.65 -18.92 -11.01
C GLN A 463 37.21 -19.33 -10.84
N ALA A 464 36.36 -19.11 -11.88
CA ALA A 464 35.09 -19.76 -12.07
C ALA A 464 35.24 -21.01 -12.98
N ILE A 465 34.15 -21.68 -13.31
CA ILE A 465 34.18 -22.92 -14.10
C ILE A 465 34.61 -22.62 -15.55
N GLU A 466 33.97 -21.68 -16.23
CA GLU A 466 34.27 -21.36 -17.63
C GLU A 466 35.03 -20.03 -17.80
N TYR A 467 35.22 -19.26 -16.73
CA TYR A 467 35.83 -17.92 -16.75
C TYR A 467 36.89 -17.76 -15.65
N VAL A 468 37.76 -16.77 -15.84
CA VAL A 468 38.48 -16.10 -14.77
C VAL A 468 37.93 -14.69 -14.63
N VAL A 469 37.57 -14.30 -13.41
CA VAL A 469 37.17 -12.92 -13.10
C VAL A 469 38.40 -12.16 -12.63
N VAL A 470 38.84 -11.19 -13.42
CA VAL A 470 40.02 -10.39 -13.20
C VAL A 470 39.65 -8.96 -12.86
N PHE A 471 40.21 -8.40 -11.81
CA PHE A 471 39.91 -7.02 -11.39
C PHE A 471 41.04 -6.38 -10.61
N ASN A 472 41.12 -5.06 -10.67
CA ASN A 472 42.07 -4.27 -9.87
C ASN A 472 41.34 -3.71 -8.64
N PRO A 473 41.67 -4.16 -7.40
CA PRO A 473 41.07 -3.67 -6.16
C PRO A 473 41.15 -2.16 -5.97
N ASN A 474 42.17 -1.50 -6.50
CA ASN A 474 42.33 -0.04 -6.38
C ASN A 474 41.28 0.77 -7.19
N GLN A 475 40.53 0.13 -8.11
CA GLN A 475 39.46 0.77 -8.86
C GLN A 475 38.17 0.86 -8.07
N PHE A 476 38.05 0.18 -6.95
CA PHE A 476 36.89 0.19 -6.07
C PHE A 476 36.93 1.28 -5.01
N THR A 477 37.81 2.25 -5.13
CA THR A 477 37.94 3.36 -4.19
C THR A 477 36.60 4.08 -4.04
N THR A 478 35.98 3.86 -2.91
CA THR A 478 34.92 4.67 -2.31
C THR A 478 33.56 4.67 -3.05
N LEU A 479 32.87 3.54 -3.00
CA LEU A 479 31.42 3.52 -3.28
C LEU A 479 30.65 4.55 -2.42
N ASP A 480 31.14 4.88 -1.23
CA ASP A 480 30.62 5.94 -0.36
C ASP A 480 30.74 7.36 -0.94
N THR A 481 31.56 7.57 -1.96
CA THR A 481 31.69 8.88 -2.64
C THR A 481 30.82 9.02 -3.87
N ILE A 482 30.18 7.94 -4.35
CA ILE A 482 29.30 7.99 -5.51
C ILE A 482 27.92 8.49 -5.04
N SER A 483 27.64 9.75 -5.32
CA SER A 483 26.32 10.36 -5.01
C SER A 483 25.23 9.92 -6.01
N ILE A 484 25.06 8.62 -6.22
CA ILE A 484 23.92 8.11 -7.01
C ILE A 484 22.69 8.08 -6.08
N LYS A 485 21.69 8.89 -6.43
CA LYS A 485 20.47 9.01 -5.65
C LYS A 485 19.47 7.91 -6.02
N THR A 486 18.87 7.30 -5.02
CA THR A 486 17.71 6.43 -5.16
C THR A 486 16.44 7.20 -4.88
N ARG A 487 15.30 6.73 -5.37
CA ARG A 487 13.99 7.37 -5.17
C ARG A 487 12.99 6.33 -4.71
N PRO A 488 12.63 6.30 -3.41
CA PRO A 488 11.62 5.35 -2.95
C PRO A 488 10.26 5.71 -3.57
N THR A 489 9.63 4.74 -4.19
CA THR A 489 8.33 4.88 -4.87
C THR A 489 7.44 3.73 -4.45
N LEU A 490 6.19 4.01 -4.12
CA LEU A 490 5.17 2.98 -3.89
C LEU A 490 4.77 2.40 -5.25
N ILE A 491 4.94 1.10 -5.43
CA ILE A 491 4.69 0.44 -6.72
C ILE A 491 3.49 -0.50 -6.69
N ASP A 492 3.07 -0.92 -5.50
CA ASP A 492 1.92 -1.80 -5.35
C ASP A 492 1.29 -1.70 -3.97
N VAL A 493 -0.03 -1.91 -3.92
CA VAL A 493 -0.84 -1.94 -2.70
C VAL A 493 -1.73 -3.16 -2.73
N ALA A 494 -1.61 -4.02 -1.73
CA ALA A 494 -2.52 -5.15 -1.56
C ALA A 494 -3.28 -5.02 -0.24
N VAL A 495 -4.59 -5.30 -0.25
CA VAL A 495 -5.46 -5.26 0.92
C VAL A 495 -6.11 -6.62 1.11
N ASN A 496 -5.98 -7.19 2.31
CA ASN A 496 -6.47 -8.53 2.65
C ASN A 496 -6.03 -9.61 1.64
N GLY A 497 -4.78 -9.49 1.13
CA GLY A 497 -4.19 -10.43 0.16
C GLY A 497 -4.61 -10.23 -1.29
N ARG A 498 -5.42 -9.22 -1.61
CA ARG A 498 -5.80 -8.84 -2.97
C ARG A 498 -5.02 -7.61 -3.41
N GLU A 499 -4.30 -7.68 -4.50
CA GLU A 499 -3.67 -6.53 -5.15
C GLU A 499 -4.75 -5.57 -5.68
N LEU A 500 -4.52 -4.27 -5.50
CA LEU A 500 -5.45 -3.23 -5.91
C LEU A 500 -4.98 -2.57 -7.19
N GLU A 501 -5.78 -2.63 -8.21
CA GLU A 501 -5.64 -1.82 -9.41
C GLU A 501 -6.36 -0.47 -9.22
N ILE A 502 -6.00 0.52 -10.04
CA ILE A 502 -6.64 1.83 -10.06
C ILE A 502 -8.14 1.66 -10.34
N GLY A 503 -8.97 2.33 -9.56
CA GLY A 503 -10.42 2.23 -9.69
C GLY A 503 -11.03 0.96 -9.10
N THR A 504 -10.22 0.06 -8.49
CA THR A 504 -10.76 -1.12 -7.80
C THR A 504 -11.68 -0.69 -6.67
N MET A 505 -12.90 -1.18 -6.71
CA MET A 505 -13.88 -0.98 -5.64
C MET A 505 -13.75 -2.05 -4.57
N LEU A 506 -13.63 -1.62 -3.32
CA LEU A 506 -13.82 -2.45 -2.14
C LEU A 506 -15.05 -1.92 -1.40
N ASP A 507 -16.10 -2.75 -1.27
CA ASP A 507 -17.36 -2.39 -0.61
C ASP A 507 -17.93 -1.04 -1.09
N ASP A 508 -18.07 -0.88 -2.42
CA ASP A 508 -18.54 0.32 -3.13
C ASP A 508 -17.70 1.60 -2.97
N LYS A 509 -16.47 1.49 -2.43
CA LYS A 509 -15.52 2.60 -2.34
C LYS A 509 -14.30 2.34 -3.22
N VAL A 510 -13.89 3.35 -3.96
CA VAL A 510 -12.61 3.33 -4.68
C VAL A 510 -11.49 3.62 -3.67
N VAL A 511 -10.55 2.67 -3.53
CA VAL A 511 -9.42 2.80 -2.59
C VAL A 511 -8.24 3.52 -3.23
N LEU A 512 -7.96 3.20 -4.50
CA LEU A 512 -6.92 3.86 -5.29
C LEU A 512 -7.57 4.64 -6.43
N ASP A 513 -7.59 5.97 -6.30
CA ASP A 513 -8.01 6.90 -7.35
C ASP A 513 -6.87 7.26 -8.32
N LYS A 514 -5.64 6.91 -7.94
CA LYS A 514 -4.40 7.15 -8.68
C LYS A 514 -3.53 5.93 -8.69
N ALA A 515 -2.58 5.89 -9.62
CA ALA A 515 -1.52 4.90 -9.63
C ALA A 515 -0.76 4.87 -8.29
N ALA A 516 -0.31 3.69 -7.88
CA ALA A 516 0.39 3.52 -6.61
C ALA A 516 1.55 4.53 -6.45
N ALA A 517 2.31 4.79 -7.51
CA ALA A 517 3.42 5.75 -7.51
C ALA A 517 3.02 7.18 -7.10
N HIS A 518 1.79 7.56 -7.36
CA HIS A 518 1.22 8.89 -7.04
C HIS A 518 0.32 8.89 -5.81
N THR A 519 0.04 7.72 -5.22
CA THR A 519 -0.79 7.57 -4.03
C THR A 519 0.00 7.91 -2.77
N ARG A 520 -0.51 8.83 -1.96
CA ARG A 520 0.08 9.26 -0.68
C ARG A 520 -0.88 9.09 0.50
N TYR A 521 -2.12 8.77 0.21
CA TYR A 521 -3.18 8.60 1.20
C TYR A 521 -4.06 7.42 0.80
N ILE A 522 -4.24 6.49 1.74
CA ILE A 522 -5.04 5.28 1.55
C ILE A 522 -6.04 5.22 2.70
N LYS A 523 -7.33 5.18 2.36
CA LYS A 523 -8.41 5.07 3.34
C LYS A 523 -9.10 3.72 3.22
N LEU A 524 -9.20 3.00 4.34
CA LEU A 524 -9.75 1.65 4.41
C LEU A 524 -10.80 1.55 5.52
N ASP A 525 -11.78 0.70 5.31
CA ASP A 525 -12.75 0.33 6.33
C ASP A 525 -12.10 -0.55 7.42
N HIS A 526 -12.64 -0.56 8.61
CA HIS A 526 -12.09 -1.22 9.79
C HIS A 526 -11.83 -2.73 9.64
N ASP A 527 -12.51 -3.42 8.72
CA ASP A 527 -12.35 -4.84 8.42
C ASP A 527 -11.27 -5.11 7.36
N LYS A 528 -10.76 -4.06 6.71
CA LYS A 528 -9.69 -4.07 5.72
C LYS A 528 -8.36 -3.70 6.39
N ASN A 529 -8.02 -4.34 7.48
CA ASN A 529 -6.94 -3.97 8.38
C ASN A 529 -5.60 -4.67 8.11
N THR A 530 -5.52 -5.43 7.02
CA THR A 530 -4.27 -6.05 6.57
C THR A 530 -3.89 -5.46 5.22
N ILE A 531 -2.80 -4.72 5.20
CA ILE A 531 -2.29 -4.05 4.01
C ILE A 531 -0.83 -4.46 3.77
N VAL A 532 -0.48 -4.69 2.52
CA VAL A 532 0.90 -4.86 2.10
C VAL A 532 1.24 -3.73 1.15
N LEU A 533 2.22 -2.92 1.53
CA LEU A 533 2.78 -1.88 0.68
C LEU A 533 4.07 -2.39 0.05
N THR A 534 4.19 -2.27 -1.26
CA THR A 534 5.39 -2.66 -1.99
C THR A 534 6.08 -1.42 -2.53
N PHE A 535 7.35 -1.25 -2.18
CA PHE A 535 8.15 -0.10 -2.58
C PHE A 535 9.36 -0.52 -3.43
N SER A 536 9.67 0.28 -4.43
CA SER A 536 10.93 0.22 -5.18
C SER A 536 11.76 1.46 -4.87
N ALA A 537 13.06 1.30 -4.76
CA ALA A 537 14.00 2.43 -4.67
C ALA A 537 14.38 2.98 -6.05
N LEU A 538 13.86 2.38 -7.13
CA LEU A 538 14.25 2.64 -8.52
C LEU A 538 15.78 2.57 -8.70
N ASN A 539 16.40 1.62 -8.00
CA ASN A 539 17.85 1.41 -8.06
C ASN A 539 18.18 0.44 -9.21
N TYR A 540 18.29 0.97 -10.41
CA TYR A 540 18.65 0.20 -11.62
C TYR A 540 20.11 -0.23 -11.61
N PHE A 541 20.96 0.53 -10.92
CA PHE A 541 22.41 0.30 -10.91
C PHE A 541 22.80 -0.95 -10.11
N ARG A 542 22.41 -1.01 -8.84
CA ARG A 542 22.73 -2.11 -7.93
C ARG A 542 21.57 -2.42 -7.00
N PRO A 543 20.55 -3.10 -7.48
CA PRO A 543 19.35 -3.37 -6.69
C PRO A 543 19.63 -4.13 -5.39
N LEU A 544 20.58 -5.06 -5.39
CA LEU A 544 21.01 -5.78 -4.18
C LEU A 544 21.60 -4.88 -3.09
N GLN A 545 22.20 -3.74 -3.45
CA GLN A 545 22.75 -2.75 -2.52
C GLN A 545 21.74 -1.66 -2.20
N THR A 546 20.48 -2.01 -2.14
CA THR A 546 19.43 -1.08 -1.72
C THR A 546 19.19 -1.19 -0.23
N TYR A 547 19.34 -0.07 0.45
CA TYR A 547 18.99 0.10 1.85
C TYR A 547 17.74 0.94 1.96
N TYR A 548 16.86 0.57 2.85
CA TYR A 548 15.72 1.34 3.25
C TYR A 548 15.82 1.67 4.72
N ARG A 549 15.40 2.87 5.12
CA ARG A 549 15.02 3.10 6.50
C ARG A 549 13.58 3.57 6.56
N LEU A 550 12.86 2.99 7.49
CA LEU A 550 11.47 3.29 7.67
C LEU A 550 11.11 3.53 9.13
N ARG A 551 10.09 4.33 9.35
CA ARG A 551 9.38 4.43 10.61
C ARG A 551 7.88 4.54 10.34
N ILE A 552 7.06 4.09 11.31
CA ILE A 552 5.62 4.04 11.17
C ILE A 552 5.02 4.59 12.46
N SER A 553 4.35 5.73 12.37
CA SER A 553 3.77 6.38 13.54
C SER A 553 2.79 5.44 14.28
N GLY A 554 2.96 5.31 15.58
CA GLY A 554 2.11 4.46 16.43
C GLY A 554 2.41 2.95 16.38
N ILE A 555 3.39 2.51 15.57
CA ILE A 555 3.84 1.11 15.51
C ILE A 555 5.34 1.04 15.77
N MET A 556 6.11 1.87 15.10
CA MET A 556 7.56 1.90 15.11
C MET A 556 8.03 3.34 14.91
N ASP A 557 8.22 4.07 16.00
CA ASP A 557 8.55 5.50 15.96
C ASP A 557 10.05 5.77 15.69
N GLU A 558 10.90 4.77 15.92
CA GLU A 558 12.33 4.85 15.61
C GLU A 558 12.63 4.38 14.20
N TRP A 559 13.66 5.00 13.57
CA TRP A 559 14.10 4.59 12.25
C TRP A 559 14.73 3.20 12.28
N GLN A 560 14.18 2.27 11.52
CA GLN A 560 14.76 0.94 11.29
C GLN A 560 15.37 0.87 9.90
N THR A 561 16.58 0.33 9.81
CA THR A 561 17.29 0.13 8.55
C THR A 561 17.12 -1.31 8.08
N LEU A 562 16.66 -1.47 6.85
CA LEU A 562 16.38 -2.73 6.19
C LEU A 562 17.18 -2.84 4.90
N SER A 563 17.66 -4.04 4.61
CA SER A 563 18.34 -4.40 3.37
C SER A 563 18.07 -5.86 3.03
N TYR A 564 18.50 -6.29 1.86
CA TYR A 564 18.41 -7.71 1.47
C TYR A 564 19.05 -8.66 2.50
N CYS A 565 20.10 -8.22 3.17
CA CYS A 565 20.85 -9.04 4.11
C CYS A 565 20.22 -9.15 5.51
N ASN A 566 19.48 -8.13 5.98
CA ASN A 566 19.02 -8.02 7.38
C ASN A 566 17.52 -7.86 7.57
N SER A 567 16.70 -8.10 6.54
CA SER A 567 15.25 -7.78 6.58
C SER A 567 14.34 -9.00 6.64
N ASP A 568 14.83 -10.19 6.93
CA ASP A 568 14.04 -11.43 6.96
C ASP A 568 13.09 -11.54 5.73
N GLU A 569 13.66 -11.34 4.53
CA GLU A 569 13.00 -11.38 3.23
C GLU A 569 12.05 -10.21 2.90
N MET A 570 11.91 -9.21 3.76
CA MET A 570 11.12 -8.01 3.42
C MET A 570 11.74 -7.23 2.26
N VAL A 571 13.07 -7.23 2.12
CA VAL A 571 13.77 -6.67 0.96
C VAL A 571 14.24 -7.80 0.06
N SER A 572 13.77 -7.83 -1.18
CA SER A 572 14.15 -8.83 -2.17
C SER A 572 15.50 -8.55 -2.82
N ALA A 573 16.03 -9.53 -3.54
CA ALA A 573 17.25 -9.39 -4.34
C ALA A 573 17.18 -8.28 -5.41
N ASN A 574 15.97 -7.94 -5.86
CA ASN A 574 15.75 -6.85 -6.81
C ASN A 574 15.60 -5.48 -6.11
N GLY A 575 15.94 -5.38 -4.83
CA GLY A 575 15.86 -4.14 -4.08
C GLY A 575 14.43 -3.66 -3.79
N VAL A 576 13.47 -4.56 -3.71
CA VAL A 576 12.06 -4.28 -3.44
C VAL A 576 11.77 -4.48 -1.98
N LEU A 577 11.17 -3.50 -1.34
CA LEU A 577 10.66 -3.61 0.02
C LEU A 577 9.18 -3.98 -0.01
N ARG A 578 8.82 -5.13 0.56
CA ARG A 578 7.44 -5.53 0.87
C ARG A 578 7.18 -5.32 2.35
N LEU A 579 6.31 -4.39 2.66
CA LEU A 579 5.96 -4.00 4.04
C LEU A 579 4.58 -4.53 4.39
N PRO A 580 4.46 -5.67 5.08
CA PRO A 580 3.18 -6.18 5.56
C PRO A 580 2.80 -5.46 6.86
N LEU A 581 1.63 -4.86 6.89
CA LEU A 581 1.00 -4.26 8.05
C LEU A 581 -0.25 -5.06 8.36
N VAL A 582 -0.23 -5.83 9.42
CA VAL A 582 -1.28 -6.82 9.74
C VAL A 582 -2.01 -6.43 11.02
N GLY A 583 -3.35 -6.46 10.97
CA GLY A 583 -4.17 -6.24 12.15
C GLY A 583 -4.16 -4.79 12.64
N LEU A 584 -4.07 -3.82 11.73
CA LEU A 584 -4.11 -2.40 12.08
C LEU A 584 -5.40 -2.05 12.81
N GLN A 585 -5.29 -1.32 13.89
CA GLN A 585 -6.45 -0.78 14.60
C GLN A 585 -6.97 0.48 13.88
N SER A 586 -8.18 0.88 14.22
CA SER A 586 -8.72 2.15 13.71
C SER A 586 -7.83 3.33 14.13
N GLY A 587 -7.46 4.16 13.16
CA GLY A 587 -6.53 5.27 13.37
C GLY A 587 -5.80 5.68 12.11
N ILE A 588 -4.89 6.62 12.27
CA ILE A 588 -4.05 7.15 11.18
C ILE A 588 -2.60 6.73 11.40
N TYR A 589 -2.04 6.07 10.41
CA TYR A 589 -0.66 5.59 10.39
C TYR A 589 0.11 6.32 9.29
N LYS A 590 1.27 6.86 9.63
CA LYS A 590 2.17 7.48 8.65
C LYS A 590 3.38 6.59 8.46
N VAL A 591 3.53 6.04 7.27
CA VAL A 591 4.70 5.28 6.84
C VAL A 591 5.67 6.27 6.20
N GLU A 592 6.80 6.49 6.83
CA GLU A 592 7.88 7.35 6.33
C GLU A 592 9.02 6.45 5.87
N LEU A 593 9.42 6.59 4.63
CA LEU A 593 10.40 5.74 3.97
C LEU A 593 11.49 6.57 3.28
N GLN A 594 12.73 6.19 3.49
CA GLN A 594 13.87 6.68 2.72
C GLN A 594 14.62 5.51 2.11
N SER A 595 15.28 5.72 1.00
CA SER A 595 16.14 4.73 0.36
C SER A 595 17.55 5.28 0.13
N SER A 596 18.52 4.39 0.07
CA SER A 596 19.91 4.72 -0.21
C SER A 596 20.66 3.52 -0.79
N MET A 597 21.82 3.77 -1.36
CA MET A 597 22.82 2.75 -1.71
C MET A 597 23.86 2.54 -0.60
N SER A 598 23.80 3.34 0.47
CA SER A 598 24.69 3.25 1.63
C SER A 598 23.88 3.37 2.93
N PRO A 599 24.17 2.58 3.97
CA PRO A 599 23.45 2.66 5.25
C PRO A 599 23.77 3.95 6.03
N HIS A 600 24.75 4.76 5.58
CA HIS A 600 25.21 5.96 6.28
C HIS A 600 24.79 7.28 5.61
N SER A 601 24.25 7.24 4.39
CA SER A 601 23.86 8.43 3.63
C SER A 601 22.42 8.28 3.16
N TRP A 602 21.54 9.16 3.63
CA TRP A 602 20.11 9.08 3.34
C TRP A 602 19.62 10.32 2.59
N ASN A 603 18.58 10.16 1.79
CA ASN A 603 17.90 11.29 1.16
C ASN A 603 17.28 12.19 2.24
N GLU A 604 17.28 13.50 2.00
CA GLU A 604 16.82 14.48 2.99
C GLU A 604 15.31 14.37 3.24
N GLU A 605 14.51 14.13 2.20
CA GLU A 605 13.06 14.05 2.31
C GLU A 605 12.57 12.59 2.24
N PRO A 606 11.81 12.12 3.24
CA PRO A 606 11.19 10.80 3.20
C PRO A 606 9.96 10.80 2.28
N LEU A 607 9.71 9.66 1.65
CA LEU A 607 8.41 9.34 1.07
C LEU A 607 7.43 9.10 2.23
N VAL A 608 6.31 9.81 2.24
CA VAL A 608 5.27 9.65 3.26
C VAL A 608 4.02 9.06 2.63
N VAL A 609 3.57 7.92 3.16
CA VAL A 609 2.28 7.32 2.81
C VAL A 609 1.42 7.26 4.07
N THR A 610 0.25 7.86 4.01
CA THR A 610 -0.70 7.90 5.13
C THR A 610 -1.78 6.85 4.92
N ILE A 611 -1.99 6.01 5.91
CA ILE A 611 -3.05 4.98 5.93
C ILE A 611 -4.04 5.37 7.02
N GLU A 612 -5.30 5.52 6.67
CA GLU A 612 -6.41 5.74 7.60
C GLU A 612 -7.30 4.51 7.63
N ILE A 613 -7.46 3.92 8.81
CA ILE A 613 -8.40 2.83 9.07
C ILE A 613 -9.61 3.42 9.79
N ASP A 614 -10.76 3.37 9.16
CA ASP A 614 -12.01 3.90 9.71
C ASP A 614 -12.40 3.16 11.01
N GLU A 615 -13.10 3.86 11.89
CA GLU A 615 -13.67 3.23 13.06
C GLU A 615 -14.84 2.32 12.68
N PRO A 616 -15.01 1.18 13.39
CA PRO A 616 -16.19 0.35 13.20
C PRO A 616 -17.47 1.16 13.43
N TRP A 617 -18.48 0.94 12.57
CA TRP A 617 -19.75 1.66 12.62
C TRP A 617 -20.43 1.60 14.02
N TRP A 618 -20.15 0.53 14.80
CA TRP A 618 -20.68 0.41 16.17
C TRP A 618 -19.93 1.26 17.21
N LYS A 619 -18.78 1.82 16.91
CA LYS A 619 -18.04 2.79 17.75
C LYS A 619 -18.36 4.25 17.39
N THR A 620 -19.13 4.50 16.34
CA THR A 620 -19.47 5.85 15.96
C THR A 620 -20.44 6.48 16.99
N GLY A 621 -20.22 7.74 17.35
CA GLY A 621 -20.99 8.44 18.40
C GLY A 621 -22.51 8.38 18.21
N GLY A 622 -22.99 8.24 16.97
CA GLY A 622 -24.42 8.07 16.67
C GLY A 622 -25.03 6.80 17.24
N LEU A 623 -24.27 5.72 17.29
CA LEU A 623 -24.75 4.46 17.89
C LEU A 623 -24.79 4.49 19.41
N TYR A 624 -23.87 5.17 20.06
CA TYR A 624 -23.98 5.43 21.50
C TYR A 624 -25.22 6.21 21.83
N ILE A 625 -25.60 7.20 21.03
CA ILE A 625 -26.86 7.96 21.17
C ILE A 625 -28.07 7.03 20.97
N LEU A 626 -28.08 6.18 19.95
CA LEU A 626 -29.16 5.19 19.72
C LEU A 626 -29.23 4.18 20.86
N PHE A 627 -28.11 3.71 21.40
CA PHE A 627 -28.07 2.80 22.52
C PHE A 627 -28.59 3.47 23.80
N ILE A 628 -28.22 4.72 24.06
CA ILE A 628 -28.76 5.51 25.18
C ILE A 628 -30.27 5.71 25.00
N LEU A 629 -30.72 6.06 23.79
CA LEU A 629 -32.15 6.20 23.48
C LEU A 629 -32.90 4.88 23.70
N PHE A 630 -32.34 3.76 23.28
CA PHE A 630 -32.89 2.43 23.53
C PHE A 630 -32.99 2.12 25.04
N LEU A 631 -31.94 2.44 25.82
CA LEU A 631 -32.00 2.30 27.28
C LEU A 631 -33.06 3.20 27.90
N VAL A 632 -33.21 4.45 27.45
CA VAL A 632 -34.26 5.35 27.92
C VAL A 632 -35.65 4.80 27.60
N VAL A 633 -35.87 4.27 26.40
CA VAL A 633 -37.11 3.63 26.01
C VAL A 633 -37.40 2.41 26.88
N LEU A 634 -36.40 1.58 27.18
CA LEU A 634 -36.53 0.44 28.08
C LEU A 634 -36.92 0.86 29.52
N VAL A 635 -36.28 1.92 30.02
CA VAL A 635 -36.62 2.48 31.35
C VAL A 635 -38.04 3.02 31.35
N ILE A 636 -38.46 3.75 30.34
CA ILE A 636 -39.84 4.26 30.19
C ILE A 636 -40.84 3.09 30.11
N ALA A 637 -40.55 2.10 29.27
CA ALA A 637 -41.39 0.89 29.17
C ALA A 637 -41.51 0.16 30.50
N ASN A 638 -40.42 0.04 31.24
CA ASN A 638 -40.42 -0.58 32.57
C ASN A 638 -41.21 0.23 33.60
N LEU A 639 -41.10 1.58 33.55
CA LEU A 639 -41.88 2.48 34.42
C LEU A 639 -43.38 2.40 34.06
N VAL A 640 -43.72 2.36 32.78
CA VAL A 640 -45.12 2.20 32.33
C VAL A 640 -45.65 0.82 32.76
N TYR A 641 -44.87 -0.26 32.63
CA TYR A 641 -45.21 -1.59 33.06
C TYR A 641 -45.41 -1.65 34.60
N TYR A 642 -44.48 -1.05 35.37
CA TYR A 642 -44.58 -0.96 36.82
C TYR A 642 -45.83 -0.15 37.27
N ASN A 643 -46.05 1.02 36.66
CA ASN A 643 -47.21 1.84 36.96
C ASN A 643 -48.52 1.12 36.62
N ARG A 644 -48.57 0.39 35.50
CA ARG A 644 -49.77 -0.41 35.14
C ARG A 644 -50.01 -1.53 36.16
N ASN A 645 -48.97 -2.25 36.56
CA ASN A 645 -49.10 -3.30 37.57
C ASN A 645 -49.50 -2.72 38.93
N TYR A 646 -48.94 -1.56 39.29
CA TYR A 646 -49.31 -0.89 40.54
C TYR A 646 -50.80 -0.46 40.54
N ARG A 647 -51.31 0.10 39.45
CA ARG A 647 -52.72 0.44 39.32
C ARG A 647 -53.65 -0.77 39.39
N ILE A 648 -53.25 -1.89 38.78
CA ILE A 648 -53.99 -3.13 38.81
C ILE A 648 -54.04 -3.69 40.27
N SER A 649 -52.88 -3.64 40.97
CA SER A 649 -52.81 -4.07 42.37
C SER A 649 -53.67 -3.21 43.31
N MET A 650 -53.66 -1.88 43.12
CA MET A 650 -54.52 -0.94 43.88
C MET A 650 -56.03 -1.20 43.63
N LYS A 651 -56.42 -1.45 42.39
CA LYS A 651 -57.84 -1.77 42.10
C LYS A 651 -58.27 -3.08 42.73
N ARG A 652 -57.45 -4.12 42.71
CA ARG A 652 -57.74 -5.39 43.42
C ARG A 652 -57.88 -5.22 44.95
N ASN A 653 -57.02 -4.42 45.55
CA ASN A 653 -57.04 -4.13 46.97
C ASN A 653 -58.35 -3.42 47.36
N SER A 654 -58.81 -2.42 46.57
CA SER A 654 -60.07 -1.73 46.84
C SER A 654 -61.26 -2.67 46.76
N GLU A 655 -61.35 -3.53 45.77
CA GLU A 655 -62.38 -4.53 45.60
C GLU A 655 -62.41 -5.54 46.74
N GLU A 656 -61.31 -5.93 47.31
CA GLU A 656 -61.19 -6.83 48.46
C GLU A 656 -61.66 -6.19 49.77
N TRP A 657 -61.39 -4.89 49.95
CA TRP A 657 -61.88 -4.13 51.10
C TRP A 657 -63.38 -3.94 51.04
N ASP A 658 -63.98 -3.72 49.92
CA ASP A 658 -65.43 -3.60 49.74
C ASP A 658 -66.11 -4.90 50.07
N VAL A 659 -65.57 -6.04 49.70
CA VAL A 659 -66.09 -7.37 50.05
C VAL A 659 -66.05 -7.58 51.57
N LEU A 660 -64.98 -7.20 52.22
CA LEU A 660 -64.81 -7.27 53.67
C LEU A 660 -65.86 -6.43 54.41
N LYS A 661 -66.04 -5.21 53.96
CA LYS A 661 -66.97 -4.26 54.50
C LYS A 661 -68.40 -4.84 54.44
N ARG A 662 -68.78 -5.37 53.30
CA ARG A 662 -70.08 -6.03 53.10
C ARG A 662 -70.21 -7.26 54.02
N LEU A 663 -69.25 -8.14 54.03
CA LEU A 663 -69.31 -9.34 54.91
C LEU A 663 -69.48 -8.96 56.35
N ARG A 664 -68.75 -7.98 56.86
CA ARG A 664 -68.88 -7.55 58.27
C ARG A 664 -70.22 -6.99 58.58
N SER A 665 -70.79 -6.15 57.64
CA SER A 665 -72.11 -5.60 57.82
C SER A 665 -73.20 -6.72 57.93
N TYR A 666 -73.07 -7.78 57.16
CA TYR A 666 -73.96 -8.92 57.22
C TYR A 666 -73.74 -9.72 58.52
N LEU A 667 -72.51 -9.97 58.97
CA LEU A 667 -72.23 -10.65 60.20
C LEU A 667 -72.70 -9.84 61.43
N THR A 668 -72.49 -8.54 61.48
CA THR A 668 -73.01 -7.62 62.52
C THR A 668 -74.56 -7.65 62.58
N ARG A 669 -75.17 -7.70 61.40
CA ARG A 669 -76.64 -7.82 61.34
C ARG A 669 -77.16 -9.15 61.85
N CYS A 670 -76.44 -10.25 61.54
CA CYS A 670 -76.76 -11.55 62.10
C CYS A 670 -76.66 -11.58 63.69
N GLU A 671 -75.68 -10.89 64.26
CA GLU A 671 -75.51 -10.70 65.67
C GLU A 671 -76.74 -10.01 66.30
N SER A 672 -77.32 -9.01 65.66
CA SER A 672 -78.49 -8.29 66.16
C SER A 672 -79.74 -9.16 66.22
N TYR A 673 -79.78 -10.29 65.51
CA TYR A 673 -80.85 -11.26 65.56
C TYR A 673 -80.56 -12.43 66.54
N GLY A 674 -79.51 -12.31 67.42
CA GLY A 674 -79.16 -13.34 68.43
C GLY A 674 -78.37 -14.52 67.88
N GLY A 675 -77.78 -14.36 66.67
CA GLY A 675 -76.84 -15.31 66.13
C GLY A 675 -75.48 -15.33 66.88
N GLU A 676 -74.69 -16.41 66.67
CA GLU A 676 -73.34 -16.51 67.29
C GLU A 676 -72.46 -15.44 66.69
N ILE A 677 -71.77 -14.63 67.54
CA ILE A 677 -70.95 -13.50 67.16
C ILE A 677 -69.66 -13.99 66.51
N LEU A 678 -69.51 -13.63 65.22
CA LEU A 678 -68.38 -14.03 64.43
C LEU A 678 -67.53 -12.85 63.95
N ALA A 679 -68.04 -11.63 64.07
CA ALA A 679 -67.36 -10.44 63.61
C ALA A 679 -66.54 -9.76 64.71
N PRO A 680 -65.25 -9.40 64.49
CA PRO A 680 -64.47 -8.54 65.38
C PRO A 680 -65.08 -7.14 65.44
N ARG A 681 -64.92 -6.45 66.61
CA ARG A 681 -65.37 -5.04 66.70
C ARG A 681 -64.80 -4.14 65.64
N PRO A 682 -65.52 -3.07 65.14
CA PRO A 682 -65.04 -2.21 64.04
C PRO A 682 -63.67 -1.59 64.25
N ASP A 683 -63.29 -1.36 65.53
CA ASP A 683 -62.04 -0.67 65.88
C ASP A 683 -60.80 -1.62 65.92
N ASP A 684 -61.00 -2.90 65.80
CA ASP A 684 -59.97 -3.93 65.89
C ASP A 684 -59.14 -4.09 64.66
N VAL A 685 -59.61 -3.51 63.54
CA VAL A 685 -58.85 -3.54 62.22
C VAL A 685 -58.64 -2.13 61.69
N ARG A 686 -57.38 -1.72 61.62
CA ARG A 686 -57.00 -0.41 61.14
C ARG A 686 -57.47 -0.20 59.71
N GLY A 687 -58.20 0.89 59.43
CA GLY A 687 -58.65 1.30 58.11
C GLY A 687 -60.05 0.83 57.64
N LEU A 688 -60.79 0.12 58.50
CA LEU A 688 -62.21 -0.18 58.23
C LEU A 688 -63.12 0.87 58.89
N SER A 689 -63.34 2.01 58.27
CA SER A 689 -64.43 2.91 58.74
C SER A 689 -65.80 2.35 58.29
N THR A 690 -66.71 2.32 59.19
CA THR A 690 -68.13 1.87 58.99
C THR A 690 -69.05 2.97 58.39
N GLU A 691 -68.48 3.99 57.89
CA GLU A 691 -69.27 5.09 57.25
C GLU A 691 -69.81 4.72 55.86
N GLY A 692 -71.04 4.40 55.77
CA GLY A 692 -71.84 4.10 54.61
C GLY A 692 -72.89 3.02 54.89
N LYS A 693 -74.16 3.38 54.87
CA LYS A 693 -75.27 2.38 54.97
C LYS A 693 -75.16 1.45 53.75
N ILE A 694 -74.76 0.20 54.01
CA ILE A 694 -74.86 -0.86 52.99
C ILE A 694 -76.28 -1.43 53.12
N ASP A 695 -77.00 -1.42 51.99
CA ASP A 695 -78.31 -2.04 51.91
C ASP A 695 -78.15 -3.55 51.98
N LEU A 696 -78.67 -4.16 53.05
CA LEU A 696 -78.48 -5.56 53.33
C LEU A 696 -79.76 -6.35 52.92
N ASP A 697 -79.51 -7.38 52.10
CA ASP A 697 -80.56 -8.34 51.74
C ASP A 697 -80.93 -9.21 52.93
N GLU A 698 -82.12 -9.01 53.52
CA GLU A 698 -82.60 -9.73 54.69
C GLU A 698 -82.70 -11.26 54.48
N SER A 699 -83.03 -11.70 53.26
CA SER A 699 -83.04 -13.13 52.90
C SER A 699 -81.57 -13.70 52.96
N PHE A 700 -80.61 -12.93 52.65
CA PHE A 700 -79.20 -13.32 52.79
C PHE A 700 -78.77 -13.28 54.27
N VAL A 701 -79.28 -12.34 55.04
CA VAL A 701 -79.05 -12.35 56.52
C VAL A 701 -79.61 -13.63 57.18
N GLU A 702 -80.88 -14.04 56.89
CA GLU A 702 -81.47 -15.25 57.36
C GLU A 702 -80.63 -16.51 57.00
N MET A 703 -80.14 -16.55 55.75
CA MET A 703 -79.26 -17.62 55.27
C MET A 703 -77.93 -17.61 56.03
N MET A 704 -77.35 -16.47 56.23
CA MET A 704 -76.06 -16.33 56.96
C MET A 704 -76.20 -16.67 58.47
N LEU A 705 -77.35 -16.41 59.12
CA LEU A 705 -77.56 -16.81 60.51
C LEU A 705 -77.42 -18.31 60.72
N VAL A 706 -77.80 -19.12 59.80
CA VAL A 706 -77.66 -20.57 59.83
C VAL A 706 -76.31 -21.03 59.35
N MET A 707 -75.79 -20.46 58.26
CA MET A 707 -74.59 -20.96 57.58
C MET A 707 -73.26 -20.42 58.09
N ALA A 708 -73.24 -19.20 58.64
CA ALA A 708 -71.95 -18.59 59.03
C ALA A 708 -71.29 -19.40 60.21
N PRO A 709 -72.01 -19.82 61.26
CA PRO A 709 -71.47 -20.66 62.33
C PRO A 709 -70.93 -22.00 61.79
N MET A 710 -71.63 -22.60 60.82
CA MET A 710 -71.22 -23.88 60.22
C MET A 710 -69.98 -23.70 59.31
N LEU A 711 -69.90 -22.66 58.57
CA LEU A 711 -68.74 -22.34 57.71
C LEU A 711 -67.51 -22.04 58.59
N ALA A 712 -67.72 -21.50 59.80
CA ALA A 712 -66.63 -21.14 60.68
C ALA A 712 -66.03 -22.36 61.42
N LYS A 713 -66.87 -23.25 61.85
CA LYS A 713 -66.52 -24.38 62.80
C LYS A 713 -66.23 -25.70 62.07
N ASP A 714 -66.83 -25.97 60.93
CA ASP A 714 -66.73 -27.26 60.25
C ASP A 714 -66.25 -27.11 58.79
N ASN A 715 -65.53 -28.17 58.30
CA ASN A 715 -65.14 -28.24 56.92
C ASN A 715 -66.21 -28.82 56.02
N VAL A 716 -67.43 -28.26 56.15
CA VAL A 716 -68.63 -28.72 55.49
C VAL A 716 -68.61 -28.49 53.98
N LYS A 717 -68.96 -29.47 53.19
CA LYS A 717 -69.13 -29.33 51.79
C LYS A 717 -70.33 -28.41 51.46
N VAL A 718 -70.24 -27.53 50.49
CA VAL A 718 -71.33 -26.61 50.12
C VAL A 718 -72.68 -27.32 49.95
N ARG A 719 -72.65 -28.52 49.36
CA ARG A 719 -73.89 -29.33 49.23
C ARG A 719 -74.52 -29.67 50.55
N GLU A 720 -73.79 -30.09 51.51
CA GLU A 720 -74.27 -30.44 52.87
C GLU A 720 -74.75 -29.21 53.65
N LEU A 721 -74.09 -28.11 53.43
CA LEU A 721 -74.48 -26.80 53.99
C LEU A 721 -75.82 -26.34 53.40
N CYS A 722 -76.07 -26.50 52.11
CA CYS A 722 -77.33 -26.20 51.46
C CYS A 722 -78.46 -27.12 51.88
N GLU A 723 -78.18 -28.42 52.09
CA GLU A 723 -79.15 -29.42 52.64
C GLU A 723 -79.61 -29.07 54.06
N LYS A 724 -78.68 -28.64 54.93
CA LYS A 724 -78.95 -28.22 56.29
C LYS A 724 -79.71 -26.87 56.42
N SER A 725 -79.45 -25.97 55.50
CA SER A 725 -80.11 -24.65 55.50
C SER A 725 -81.36 -24.57 54.67
N GLY A 726 -81.70 -25.62 53.92
CA GLY A 726 -82.89 -25.68 53.11
C GLY A 726 -82.83 -24.81 51.85
N VAL A 727 -81.68 -24.30 51.45
CA VAL A 727 -81.44 -23.40 50.31
C VAL A 727 -80.90 -24.19 49.11
N GLY A 728 -81.43 -23.99 47.95
CA GLY A 728 -80.95 -24.63 46.75
C GLY A 728 -79.50 -24.20 46.38
N ILE A 729 -78.67 -25.18 45.87
CA ILE A 729 -77.23 -24.90 45.57
C ILE A 729 -77.07 -23.73 44.62
N LYS A 730 -77.94 -23.59 43.56
CA LYS A 730 -77.85 -22.50 42.62
C LYS A 730 -78.16 -21.16 43.28
N ASP A 731 -79.22 -21.19 44.15
CA ASP A 731 -79.62 -19.96 44.82
C ASP A 731 -78.55 -19.52 45.86
N PHE A 732 -77.94 -20.44 46.54
CA PHE A 732 -76.84 -20.18 47.44
C PHE A 732 -75.71 -19.52 46.69
N TYR A 733 -75.22 -20.07 45.52
CA TYR A 733 -74.18 -19.46 44.72
C TYR A 733 -74.55 -18.10 44.20
N SER A 734 -75.83 -17.91 43.74
CA SER A 734 -76.35 -16.63 43.26
C SER A 734 -76.33 -15.58 44.39
N MET A 735 -76.92 -15.91 45.55
CA MET A 735 -77.01 -15.04 46.75
C MET A 735 -75.62 -14.61 47.22
N VAL A 736 -74.67 -15.57 47.32
CA VAL A 736 -73.29 -15.24 47.75
C VAL A 736 -72.59 -14.36 46.74
N ASN A 737 -72.79 -14.63 45.45
CA ASN A 737 -72.16 -13.80 44.37
C ASN A 737 -72.74 -12.39 44.30
N THR A 738 -74.11 -12.27 44.46
CA THR A 738 -74.76 -10.96 44.39
C THR A 738 -74.50 -10.13 45.64
N ASN A 739 -74.49 -10.71 46.83
CA ASN A 739 -74.33 -9.94 48.06
C ASN A 739 -72.90 -9.73 48.50
N ILE A 740 -72.01 -10.71 48.23
CA ILE A 740 -70.58 -10.66 48.67
C ILE A 740 -69.61 -10.48 47.50
N TYR A 741 -70.10 -10.70 46.27
CA TYR A 741 -69.32 -10.63 45.03
C TYR A 741 -68.12 -11.62 44.96
N LYS A 742 -68.31 -12.79 45.65
CA LYS A 742 -67.30 -13.87 45.68
C LYS A 742 -68.00 -15.24 45.62
N ASN A 743 -67.17 -16.27 45.30
CA ASN A 743 -67.70 -17.64 45.35
C ASN A 743 -67.76 -18.15 46.76
N PRO A 744 -68.55 -19.20 47.04
CA PRO A 744 -68.76 -19.75 48.36
C PRO A 744 -67.47 -20.22 49.08
N ARG A 745 -66.47 -20.71 48.36
CA ARG A 745 -65.18 -21.12 48.97
C ARG A 745 -64.40 -19.93 49.53
N MET A 746 -64.48 -18.81 48.85
CA MET A 746 -63.86 -17.54 49.27
C MET A 746 -64.66 -16.93 50.46
N LEU A 747 -65.99 -17.06 50.43
CA LEU A 747 -66.83 -16.67 51.57
C LEU A 747 -66.45 -17.47 52.83
N ALA A 748 -66.41 -18.81 52.75
CA ALA A 748 -65.99 -19.66 53.85
C ALA A 748 -64.62 -19.29 54.43
N ARG A 749 -63.67 -19.02 53.50
CA ARG A 749 -62.31 -18.54 53.86
C ARG A 749 -62.34 -17.19 54.59
N ALA A 750 -63.18 -16.27 54.07
CA ALA A 750 -63.29 -14.93 54.64
C ALA A 750 -63.95 -15.00 56.09
N ILE A 751 -64.98 -15.78 56.24
CA ILE A 751 -65.60 -15.99 57.56
C ILE A 751 -64.60 -16.58 58.57
N ARG A 752 -63.82 -17.54 58.13
CA ARG A 752 -62.79 -18.15 59.01
C ARG A 752 -61.72 -17.12 59.41
N LEU A 753 -61.37 -16.23 58.51
CA LEU A 753 -60.41 -15.14 58.79
C LEU A 753 -61.04 -14.12 59.79
N GLU A 754 -62.31 -13.80 59.65
CA GLU A 754 -63.00 -12.89 60.57
C GLU A 754 -63.11 -13.57 61.99
N GLN A 755 -63.41 -14.87 62.06
CA GLN A 755 -63.37 -15.63 63.33
C GLN A 755 -61.94 -15.61 63.90
N ALA A 756 -60.95 -15.81 63.10
CA ALA A 756 -59.52 -15.73 63.55
C ALA A 756 -59.22 -14.36 64.17
N CYS A 757 -59.70 -13.26 63.53
CA CYS A 757 -59.51 -11.92 64.10
C CYS A 757 -60.12 -11.82 65.50
N LYS A 758 -61.34 -12.40 65.71
CA LYS A 758 -61.96 -12.39 67.00
C LYS A 758 -61.17 -13.18 68.00
N LEU A 759 -60.79 -14.43 67.69
CA LEU A 759 -59.97 -15.25 68.55
C LEU A 759 -58.62 -14.65 68.95
N LEU A 760 -57.95 -13.97 67.95
CA LEU A 760 -56.68 -13.27 68.17
C LEU A 760 -56.83 -12.14 69.20
N LYS A 761 -57.98 -11.44 69.27
CA LYS A 761 -58.17 -10.31 70.15
C LYS A 761 -58.81 -10.70 71.51
N GLU A 762 -59.59 -11.75 71.52
CA GLU A 762 -60.37 -12.14 72.71
C GLU A 762 -59.74 -13.29 73.50
N THR A 763 -58.73 -13.93 72.92
CA THR A 763 -58.07 -15.09 73.57
C THR A 763 -56.54 -15.04 73.47
N ASP A 764 -55.85 -15.68 74.37
CA ASP A 764 -54.36 -15.84 74.36
C ASP A 764 -53.90 -17.12 73.63
N MET A 765 -54.75 -17.69 72.78
CA MET A 765 -54.42 -18.93 72.04
C MET A 765 -53.18 -18.69 71.16
N SER A 766 -52.37 -19.73 70.98
CA SER A 766 -51.22 -19.61 70.03
C SER A 766 -51.67 -19.38 68.61
N ILE A 767 -50.81 -18.85 67.72
CA ILE A 767 -51.16 -18.63 66.31
C ILE A 767 -51.46 -19.93 65.59
N GLU A 768 -50.83 -21.05 66.05
CA GLU A 768 -51.06 -22.37 65.55
C GLU A 768 -52.41 -22.88 65.98
N ASP A 769 -52.77 -22.62 67.24
CA ASP A 769 -54.08 -23.02 67.80
C ASP A 769 -55.22 -22.25 67.19
N VAL A 770 -55.05 -20.94 66.96
CA VAL A 770 -56.04 -20.09 66.21
C VAL A 770 -56.20 -20.61 64.77
N ALA A 771 -55.13 -20.99 64.12
CA ALA A 771 -55.16 -21.51 62.72
C ALA A 771 -55.97 -22.86 62.71
N SER A 772 -55.70 -23.71 63.71
CA SER A 772 -56.36 -25.00 63.84
C SER A 772 -57.86 -24.84 64.20
N GLU A 773 -58.17 -23.95 65.14
CA GLU A 773 -59.57 -23.68 65.59
C GLU A 773 -60.37 -23.10 64.40
N CYS A 774 -59.79 -22.25 63.60
CA CYS A 774 -60.42 -21.68 62.38
C CYS A 774 -60.31 -22.61 61.16
N ARG A 775 -59.90 -23.87 61.34
CA ARG A 775 -59.84 -24.92 60.34
C ARG A 775 -58.99 -24.55 59.08
N PHE A 776 -57.86 -23.87 59.32
CA PHE A 776 -56.88 -23.74 58.28
C PHE A 776 -55.99 -24.98 58.16
N VAL A 777 -55.57 -25.32 56.94
CA VAL A 777 -54.76 -26.51 56.61
C VAL A 777 -53.40 -26.52 57.36
N SER A 778 -52.85 -25.35 57.58
CA SER A 778 -51.56 -25.16 58.33
C SER A 778 -51.46 -23.74 58.85
N ALA A 779 -50.65 -23.53 59.93
CA ALA A 779 -50.39 -22.21 60.43
C ALA A 779 -49.73 -21.31 59.41
N ASN A 780 -48.81 -21.80 58.51
CA ASN A 780 -48.18 -21.04 57.47
C ASN A 780 -49.18 -20.57 56.40
N TYR A 781 -50.13 -21.44 56.03
CA TYR A 781 -51.19 -21.07 55.10
C TYR A 781 -52.16 -20.06 55.73
N PHE A 782 -52.42 -20.19 57.04
CA PHE A 782 -53.20 -19.18 57.77
C PHE A 782 -52.47 -17.82 57.77
N ILE A 783 -51.17 -17.77 58.17
CA ILE A 783 -50.38 -16.53 58.21
C ILE A 783 -50.34 -15.86 56.83
N ALA A 784 -50.06 -16.65 55.79
CA ALA A 784 -50.07 -16.12 54.40
C ALA A 784 -51.44 -15.61 53.98
N SER A 785 -52.50 -16.35 54.36
CA SER A 785 -53.90 -15.95 54.01
C SER A 785 -54.32 -14.73 54.80
N PHE A 786 -53.97 -14.61 56.09
CA PHE A 786 -54.23 -13.45 56.89
C PHE A 786 -53.48 -12.20 56.40
N TYR A 787 -52.13 -12.32 56.15
CA TYR A 787 -51.35 -11.24 55.60
C TYR A 787 -51.81 -10.81 54.21
N GLY A 788 -52.13 -11.81 53.39
CA GLY A 788 -52.72 -11.51 52.07
C GLY A 788 -54.00 -10.70 52.14
N ARG A 789 -54.80 -10.87 53.25
CA ARG A 789 -56.06 -10.23 53.49
C ARG A 789 -55.98 -8.91 54.23
N TYR A 790 -55.21 -8.83 55.31
CA TYR A 790 -55.18 -7.70 56.24
C TYR A 790 -53.86 -6.85 56.12
N ARG A 791 -52.90 -7.33 55.36
CA ARG A 791 -51.56 -6.72 55.16
C ARG A 791 -50.73 -6.57 56.43
N ILE A 792 -51.16 -7.23 57.51
CA ILE A 792 -50.43 -7.40 58.81
C ILE A 792 -50.45 -8.84 59.16
N THR A 793 -49.48 -9.28 59.88
CA THR A 793 -49.41 -10.68 60.34
C THR A 793 -50.42 -10.89 61.49
N PRO A 794 -50.85 -12.16 61.76
CA PRO A 794 -51.70 -12.46 62.91
C PRO A 794 -51.07 -12.01 64.21
N LYS A 795 -49.77 -12.04 64.36
CA LYS A 795 -49.05 -11.59 65.55
C LYS A 795 -49.12 -10.06 65.72
N GLU A 796 -48.84 -9.28 64.60
CA GLU A 796 -49.02 -7.84 64.63
C GLU A 796 -50.45 -7.36 64.82
N PHE A 797 -51.44 -8.18 64.39
CA PHE A 797 -52.86 -7.89 64.62
C PHE A 797 -53.22 -8.07 66.09
N ARG A 798 -52.65 -9.02 66.81
CA ARG A 798 -52.86 -9.31 68.26
C ARG A 798 -52.27 -8.18 69.11
N GLU A 799 -51.08 -7.75 68.82
CA GLU A 799 -50.38 -6.57 69.44
C GLU A 799 -51.16 -5.27 69.18
#